data_8f7e5d9e52ba679a7d8644f33f109f3e
#
_entry.id   8f7e5d9e52ba679a7d8644f33f109f3e
#
_cell.length_a   1.000
_cell.length_b   1.000
_cell.length_c   1.000
_cell.angle_alpha   90.00
_cell.angle_beta   90.00
_cell.angle_gamma   90.00
#
_symmetry.space_group_name_H-M   'P 1'
#
loop_
_entity.id
_entity.type
_entity.pdbx_description
1 polymer ?
#
loop_
_entity_poly.entity_id
_entity_poly.type
_entity_poly.pdbx_seq_one_letter_code
_entity_poly.pdbx_strand_id
1 'polypeptide(L)'
;MKDLIQDLRYGARMLVKKPGFTLVAIITLALGIGANTAIFSVVNAVLLRPLPFPQPEQLAMVNTTNLARGITNFGTSMPDFRAWRERNHTFEKMAAFSTTSFNISGTTEPERVTGAQVSADLFGVLGVSLARGRAFTGEEETFGKHHVAIVSEALWQRRFGTEAGPTDQTMMLNGERYSIIGVMPRDFQFPDPTVTLWTPLAVADGSENNTRGNYWLGVVARLKPEVTATQAQAEMDGVFRQLEREETLFGGFGTQVILLHEATVGSVKTALLVLLAAVALVLLIACANVANLLLARAAARQREIAIRTALGAGRGRLIRQLLTESLLLGLAGGALGLLLAVWGVDVLVGLGPNVPRLGEIRIDRTVLVFTFALAILTSIIFGLVPALQSSKSDLNETLKESGRSATCSARRRVLGNSLVVVELALSFVLLAGAGLMINSLLRLQHVEPGFRTDHIMTMQISLPSAKYAPDRPELTTGFFQQLIDRVKALPGVEAASVTSALPLTNSGWGKLFTIDDRPAPKSLDDVPNVQYRQVSPDYFSTLAIPILKGRPFSERDTRGTLPVAIINETVARGFFADADPIGKRLSLGPPEQLVPAGILPPGFRFQHFTIVGVVGDVRHNGLNQPFAPEIYTLHEQELTSKFANPSGSMYLAVRTTTEPSSLVGAIRHEVQELDREQSIDGIATMEALLATSLSQSRFSTLLLGIFAGVALILAAVGIYGVMAYTVAQRTHEIGIRVALGAQAGDVLKLVIRQGLMLTFAGVAIGLGAALIMTRVMSSLLYGVSATDPMTFAIIPLLLTGVALVASFIPARRAMRVDPMVALRYE
;
A
#
# COMPACT_ATOMS: atom_id res chain seq x y z
N MET A 1 38.65 -7.67 31.50
CA MET A 1 37.32 -8.21 31.91
C MET A 1 36.84 -7.69 33.24
N LYS A 2 37.66 -7.71 34.34
CA LYS A 2 37.25 -7.21 35.68
C LYS A 2 36.81 -5.74 35.66
N ASP A 3 37.49 -4.86 34.94
CA ASP A 3 37.13 -3.43 34.82
C ASP A 3 35.81 -3.18 34.12
N LEU A 4 35.46 -3.97 33.09
CA LEU A 4 34.18 -3.86 32.36
C LEU A 4 32.99 -4.23 33.25
N ILE A 5 33.15 -5.32 34.04
CA ILE A 5 32.11 -5.76 34.99
C ILE A 5 31.90 -4.69 36.07
N GLN A 6 32.98 -4.05 36.51
CA GLN A 6 32.93 -2.96 37.50
C GLN A 6 32.23 -1.74 36.92
N ASP A 7 32.50 -1.35 35.65
CA ASP A 7 31.87 -0.23 34.97
C ASP A 7 30.37 -0.52 34.75
N LEU A 8 29.98 -1.76 34.40
CA LEU A 8 28.56 -2.19 34.25
C LEU A 8 27.81 -2.11 35.60
N ARG A 9 28.40 -2.63 36.68
CA ARG A 9 27.76 -2.56 38.02
C ARG A 9 27.62 -1.11 38.50
N TYR A 10 28.63 -0.30 38.24
CA TYR A 10 28.58 1.12 38.59
C TYR A 10 27.51 1.85 37.79
N GLY A 11 27.49 1.65 36.47
CA GLY A 11 26.48 2.22 35.57
C GLY A 11 25.04 1.85 36.00
N ALA A 12 24.79 0.57 36.26
CA ALA A 12 23.47 0.09 36.71
C ALA A 12 23.03 0.74 38.04
N ARG A 13 23.96 0.80 39.06
CA ARG A 13 23.64 1.49 40.33
C ARG A 13 23.33 2.98 40.15
N MET A 14 24.05 3.65 39.23
CA MET A 14 23.83 5.08 38.97
C MET A 14 22.54 5.36 38.23
N LEU A 15 22.08 4.43 37.40
CA LEU A 15 20.79 4.53 36.72
C LEU A 15 19.61 4.34 37.72
N VAL A 16 19.73 3.38 38.65
CA VAL A 16 18.72 3.15 39.70
C VAL A 16 18.62 4.32 40.69
N LYS A 17 19.74 5.01 41.00
CA LYS A 17 19.74 6.16 41.93
C LYS A 17 19.00 7.41 41.42
N LYS A 18 18.76 7.53 40.10
CA LYS A 18 18.00 8.65 39.49
C LYS A 18 16.91 8.11 38.56
N PRO A 19 15.82 7.55 39.12
CA PRO A 19 14.80 6.82 38.34
C PRO A 19 14.08 7.68 37.33
N GLY A 20 13.78 8.94 37.60
CA GLY A 20 13.08 9.84 36.69
C GLY A 20 13.86 10.08 35.38
N PHE A 21 15.18 10.35 35.46
CA PHE A 21 16.04 10.49 34.29
C PHE A 21 16.09 9.18 33.47
N THR A 22 16.32 8.06 34.18
CA THR A 22 16.46 6.75 33.57
C THR A 22 15.18 6.33 32.84
N LEU A 23 14.02 6.56 33.47
CA LEU A 23 12.72 6.24 32.89
C LEU A 23 12.46 7.04 31.61
N VAL A 24 12.68 8.36 31.64
CA VAL A 24 12.49 9.21 30.47
C VAL A 24 13.43 8.79 29.33
N ALA A 25 14.70 8.54 29.62
CA ALA A 25 15.67 8.11 28.60
C ALA A 25 15.30 6.74 28.01
N ILE A 26 14.91 5.75 28.84
CA ILE A 26 14.51 4.42 28.37
C ILE A 26 13.22 4.51 27.55
N ILE A 27 12.20 5.25 27.98
CA ILE A 27 10.95 5.41 27.21
C ILE A 27 11.22 6.09 25.86
N THR A 28 12.02 7.15 25.84
CA THR A 28 12.39 7.86 24.62
C THR A 28 13.09 6.94 23.62
N LEU A 29 14.06 6.15 24.09
CA LEU A 29 14.77 5.17 23.26
C LEU A 29 13.85 4.01 22.84
N ALA A 30 12.99 3.53 23.74
CA ALA A 30 12.06 2.45 23.47
C ALA A 30 11.06 2.83 22.36
N LEU A 31 10.54 4.06 22.39
CA LEU A 31 9.66 4.56 21.33
C LEU A 31 10.40 4.66 19.98
N GLY A 32 11.61 5.22 19.98
CA GLY A 32 12.42 5.36 18.77
C GLY A 32 12.85 4.00 18.18
N ILE A 33 13.43 3.13 19.01
CA ILE A 33 13.91 1.80 18.58
C ILE A 33 12.72 0.90 18.24
N GLY A 34 11.64 0.92 19.04
CA GLY A 34 10.45 0.09 18.84
C GLY A 34 9.73 0.40 17.54
N ALA A 35 9.50 1.69 17.24
CA ALA A 35 8.91 2.12 15.98
C ALA A 35 9.77 1.69 14.77
N ASN A 36 11.11 1.87 14.86
CA ASN A 36 12.01 1.41 13.80
C ASN A 36 11.99 -0.10 13.64
N THR A 37 11.97 -0.86 14.75
CA THR A 37 11.90 -2.33 14.71
C THR A 37 10.60 -2.81 14.07
N ALA A 38 9.45 -2.22 14.43
CA ALA A 38 8.14 -2.58 13.87
C ALA A 38 8.07 -2.31 12.37
N ILE A 39 8.44 -1.11 11.93
CA ILE A 39 8.44 -0.76 10.49
C ILE A 39 9.51 -1.56 9.73
N PHE A 40 10.69 -1.78 10.32
CA PHE A 40 11.71 -2.63 9.69
C PHE A 40 11.24 -4.08 9.55
N SER A 41 10.44 -4.61 10.46
CA SER A 41 9.85 -5.96 10.32
C SER A 41 8.96 -6.05 9.07
N VAL A 42 8.16 -5.01 8.80
CA VAL A 42 7.35 -4.92 7.58
C VAL A 42 8.24 -4.78 6.34
N VAL A 43 9.18 -3.85 6.37
CA VAL A 43 10.12 -3.62 5.26
C VAL A 43 10.96 -4.88 4.97
N ASN A 44 11.43 -5.58 6.01
CA ASN A 44 12.18 -6.83 5.85
C ASN A 44 11.33 -7.91 5.19
N ALA A 45 10.11 -8.14 5.66
CA ALA A 45 9.22 -9.16 5.10
C ALA A 45 8.80 -8.85 3.66
N VAL A 46 8.48 -7.57 3.35
CA VAL A 46 7.93 -7.17 2.06
C VAL A 46 9.02 -6.86 1.04
N LEU A 47 10.02 -6.01 1.39
CA LEU A 47 10.99 -5.48 0.43
C LEU A 47 12.34 -6.21 0.41
N LEU A 48 12.82 -6.72 1.55
CA LEU A 48 14.20 -7.24 1.64
C LEU A 48 14.27 -8.76 1.56
N ARG A 49 13.26 -9.45 2.09
CA ARG A 49 13.26 -10.91 2.11
C ARG A 49 12.96 -11.44 0.71
N PRO A 50 13.80 -12.32 0.16
CA PRO A 50 13.56 -12.95 -1.13
C PRO A 50 12.19 -13.64 -1.16
N LEU A 51 11.62 -13.78 -2.35
CA LEU A 51 10.41 -14.60 -2.54
C LEU A 51 10.70 -16.06 -2.12
N PRO A 52 9.70 -16.82 -1.62
CA PRO A 52 9.89 -18.18 -1.13
C PRO A 52 10.05 -19.21 -2.26
N PHE A 53 10.79 -18.84 -3.29
CA PHE A 53 11.08 -19.69 -4.46
C PHE A 53 12.59 -19.91 -4.62
N PRO A 54 13.02 -21.05 -5.17
CA PRO A 54 14.41 -21.26 -5.53
C PRO A 54 14.90 -20.20 -6.54
N GLN A 55 16.06 -19.59 -6.27
CA GLN A 55 16.67 -18.58 -7.14
C GLN A 55 15.68 -17.48 -7.58
N PRO A 56 15.05 -16.77 -6.61
CA PRO A 56 13.95 -15.84 -6.89
C PRO A 56 14.38 -14.63 -7.75
N GLU A 57 15.68 -14.33 -7.79
CA GLU A 57 16.29 -13.30 -8.65
C GLU A 57 16.23 -13.65 -10.16
N GLN A 58 15.99 -14.92 -10.51
CA GLN A 58 15.80 -15.37 -11.89
C GLN A 58 14.33 -15.33 -12.32
N LEU A 59 13.39 -15.09 -11.39
CA LEU A 59 11.98 -15.06 -11.74
C LEU A 59 11.58 -13.66 -12.22
N ALA A 60 10.89 -13.59 -13.36
CA ALA A 60 10.41 -12.35 -13.95
C ALA A 60 8.95 -12.50 -14.39
N MET A 61 8.19 -11.40 -14.33
CA MET A 61 6.93 -11.23 -15.04
C MET A 61 7.21 -10.66 -16.43
N VAL A 62 6.50 -11.17 -17.42
CA VAL A 62 6.55 -10.64 -18.78
C VAL A 62 5.15 -10.14 -19.14
N ASN A 63 5.03 -8.82 -19.24
CA ASN A 63 3.77 -8.14 -19.47
C ASN A 63 3.74 -7.49 -20.86
N THR A 64 2.55 -7.35 -21.43
CA THR A 64 2.35 -6.49 -22.60
C THR A 64 2.21 -5.04 -22.12
N THR A 65 2.74 -4.09 -22.88
CA THR A 65 2.65 -2.65 -22.59
C THR A 65 2.12 -1.88 -23.79
N ASN A 66 1.54 -0.71 -23.55
CA ASN A 66 1.29 0.29 -24.59
C ASN A 66 1.63 1.67 -24.00
N LEU A 67 2.88 2.07 -24.12
CA LEU A 67 3.39 3.30 -23.51
C LEU A 67 2.76 4.56 -24.13
N ALA A 68 2.39 4.51 -25.40
CA ALA A 68 1.71 5.63 -26.07
C ALA A 68 0.33 5.92 -25.44
N ARG A 69 -0.31 4.90 -24.90
CA ARG A 69 -1.60 4.98 -24.19
C ARG A 69 -1.45 5.04 -22.66
N GLY A 70 -0.23 5.13 -22.14
CA GLY A 70 0.05 5.14 -20.69
C GLY A 70 -0.16 3.80 -20.00
N ILE A 71 -0.26 2.69 -20.74
CA ILE A 71 -0.46 1.35 -20.20
C ILE A 71 0.90 0.70 -19.99
N THR A 72 1.31 0.54 -18.75
CA THR A 72 2.61 -0.04 -18.37
C THR A 72 2.54 -1.51 -17.96
N ASN A 73 1.34 -2.01 -17.65
CA ASN A 73 1.15 -3.40 -17.23
C ASN A 73 -0.20 -3.89 -17.74
N PHE A 74 -0.15 -4.76 -18.73
CA PHE A 74 -1.31 -5.37 -19.35
C PHE A 74 -1.10 -6.88 -19.37
N GLY A 75 -2.18 -7.64 -19.30
CA GLY A 75 -2.11 -9.10 -19.51
C GLY A 75 -1.55 -9.45 -20.90
N THR A 76 -1.42 -10.71 -21.17
CA THR A 76 -0.96 -11.23 -22.47
C THR A 76 -2.06 -12.08 -23.10
N SER A 77 -2.12 -12.12 -24.43
CA SER A 77 -3.01 -13.03 -25.15
C SER A 77 -2.42 -14.44 -25.23
N MET A 78 -3.26 -15.46 -25.38
CA MET A 78 -2.79 -16.84 -25.54
C MET A 78 -1.90 -17.02 -26.79
N PRO A 79 -2.21 -16.46 -27.97
CA PRO A 79 -1.32 -16.55 -29.12
C PRO A 79 0.04 -15.86 -28.89
N ASP A 80 0.07 -14.70 -28.21
CA ASP A 80 1.32 -14.00 -27.90
C ASP A 80 2.17 -14.82 -26.92
N PHE A 81 1.56 -15.36 -25.87
CA PHE A 81 2.25 -16.24 -24.93
C PHE A 81 2.91 -17.44 -25.62
N ARG A 82 2.17 -18.11 -26.52
CA ARG A 82 2.72 -19.23 -27.30
C ARG A 82 3.91 -18.80 -28.16
N ALA A 83 3.77 -17.66 -28.86
CA ALA A 83 4.84 -17.13 -29.70
C ALA A 83 6.06 -16.71 -28.87
N TRP A 84 5.87 -16.12 -27.69
CA TRP A 84 6.96 -15.78 -26.77
C TRP A 84 7.67 -17.04 -26.27
N ARG A 85 6.91 -18.06 -25.86
CA ARG A 85 7.45 -19.33 -25.38
C ARG A 85 8.29 -20.04 -26.42
N GLU A 86 7.90 -19.97 -27.69
CA GLU A 86 8.60 -20.62 -28.81
C GLU A 86 9.84 -19.86 -29.29
N ARG A 87 9.83 -18.52 -29.26
CA ARG A 87 10.85 -17.69 -29.91
C ARG A 87 11.90 -17.12 -28.97
N ASN A 88 11.70 -17.22 -27.67
CA ASN A 88 12.68 -16.67 -26.70
C ASN A 88 13.86 -17.61 -26.50
N HIS A 89 15.04 -17.03 -26.19
CA HIS A 89 16.26 -17.74 -25.90
C HIS A 89 16.89 -17.34 -24.57
N THR A 90 16.38 -16.30 -23.92
CA THR A 90 16.86 -15.76 -22.62
C THR A 90 16.19 -16.40 -21.42
N PHE A 91 15.00 -16.95 -21.60
CA PHE A 91 14.31 -17.67 -20.53
C PHE A 91 14.57 -19.17 -20.62
N GLU A 92 14.67 -19.83 -19.47
CA GLU A 92 14.75 -21.28 -19.37
C GLU A 92 13.37 -21.89 -19.63
N LYS A 93 12.34 -21.33 -18.99
CA LYS A 93 10.93 -21.69 -19.12
C LYS A 93 10.04 -20.49 -18.91
N MET A 94 8.86 -20.52 -19.55
CA MET A 94 7.79 -19.55 -19.38
C MET A 94 6.48 -20.25 -19.05
N ALA A 95 5.68 -19.67 -18.17
CA ALA A 95 4.37 -20.17 -17.77
C ALA A 95 3.34 -19.06 -17.75
N ALA A 96 2.14 -19.37 -18.25
CA ALA A 96 0.99 -18.48 -18.17
C ALA A 96 0.06 -18.89 -17.03
N PHE A 97 -0.67 -17.92 -16.50
CA PHE A 97 -1.69 -18.14 -15.48
C PHE A 97 -2.81 -17.12 -15.60
N SER A 98 -3.99 -17.48 -15.09
CA SER A 98 -5.12 -16.58 -14.92
C SER A 98 -5.88 -16.94 -13.65
N THR A 99 -6.12 -15.97 -12.81
CA THR A 99 -6.93 -16.16 -11.60
C THR A 99 -8.40 -16.21 -11.97
N THR A 100 -9.11 -17.20 -11.45
CA THR A 100 -10.54 -17.39 -11.67
C THR A 100 -11.19 -17.93 -10.39
N SER A 101 -12.49 -18.03 -10.38
CA SER A 101 -13.19 -18.63 -9.25
C SER A 101 -13.90 -19.90 -9.69
N PHE A 102 -13.98 -20.87 -8.81
CA PHE A 102 -14.65 -22.16 -9.02
C PHE A 102 -15.75 -22.36 -8.00
N ASN A 103 -16.92 -22.79 -8.46
CA ASN A 103 -17.97 -23.29 -7.59
C ASN A 103 -17.72 -24.76 -7.29
N ILE A 104 -17.47 -25.09 -6.04
CA ILE A 104 -17.35 -26.48 -5.57
C ILE A 104 -18.76 -26.93 -5.18
N SER A 105 -19.30 -27.93 -5.89
CA SER A 105 -20.60 -28.52 -5.62
C SER A 105 -20.46 -29.99 -5.15
N GLY A 106 -21.61 -30.64 -4.86
CA GLY A 106 -21.66 -32.02 -4.39
C GLY A 106 -21.54 -32.20 -2.86
N THR A 107 -21.63 -31.11 -2.11
CA THR A 107 -21.78 -31.07 -0.65
C THR A 107 -23.09 -30.39 -0.28
N THR A 108 -23.40 -30.31 1.04
CA THR A 108 -24.63 -29.69 1.55
C THR A 108 -24.81 -28.22 1.14
N GLU A 109 -23.72 -27.46 1.03
CA GLU A 109 -23.77 -26.08 0.53
C GLU A 109 -22.67 -25.88 -0.52
N PRO A 110 -23.01 -25.25 -1.68
CA PRO A 110 -22.02 -24.87 -2.68
C PRO A 110 -21.05 -23.83 -2.10
N GLU A 111 -19.75 -24.06 -2.32
CA GLU A 111 -18.69 -23.16 -1.86
C GLU A 111 -17.98 -22.58 -3.08
N ARG A 112 -17.74 -21.27 -3.08
CA ARG A 112 -16.91 -20.63 -4.08
C ARG A 112 -15.50 -20.48 -3.54
N VAL A 113 -14.53 -20.85 -4.35
CA VAL A 113 -13.11 -20.74 -4.04
C VAL A 113 -12.37 -20.01 -5.16
N THR A 114 -11.39 -19.21 -4.77
CA THR A 114 -10.46 -18.63 -5.73
C THR A 114 -9.49 -19.70 -6.18
N GLY A 115 -9.35 -19.86 -7.49
CA GLY A 115 -8.40 -20.75 -8.11
C GLY A 115 -7.61 -20.06 -9.23
N ALA A 116 -6.72 -20.79 -9.86
CA ALA A 116 -5.97 -20.33 -11.03
C ALA A 116 -5.94 -21.40 -12.12
N GLN A 117 -6.14 -20.98 -13.37
CA GLN A 117 -5.82 -21.77 -14.54
C GLN A 117 -4.35 -21.51 -14.90
N VAL A 118 -3.55 -22.55 -15.03
CA VAL A 118 -2.10 -22.43 -15.17
C VAL A 118 -1.55 -23.35 -16.25
N SER A 119 -0.53 -22.90 -16.96
CA SER A 119 0.19 -23.81 -17.86
C SER A 119 0.96 -24.86 -17.07
N ALA A 120 1.19 -26.03 -17.67
CA ALA A 120 1.81 -27.19 -17.04
C ALA A 120 3.21 -26.89 -16.46
N ASP A 121 3.93 -25.96 -17.07
CA ASP A 121 5.27 -25.56 -16.65
C ASP A 121 5.31 -24.66 -15.41
N LEU A 122 4.18 -24.17 -14.89
CA LEU A 122 4.17 -23.16 -13.81
C LEU A 122 4.99 -23.57 -12.58
N PHE A 123 4.73 -24.76 -12.06
CA PHE A 123 5.42 -25.22 -10.86
C PHE A 123 6.92 -25.45 -11.12
N GLY A 124 7.27 -25.86 -12.33
CA GLY A 124 8.66 -25.97 -12.80
C GLY A 124 9.36 -24.63 -12.94
N VAL A 125 8.69 -23.61 -13.48
CA VAL A 125 9.19 -22.23 -13.56
C VAL A 125 9.46 -21.67 -12.14
N LEU A 126 8.52 -21.90 -11.21
CA LEU A 126 8.67 -21.45 -9.82
C LEU A 126 9.68 -22.30 -9.03
N GLY A 127 10.04 -23.50 -9.54
CA GLY A 127 10.94 -24.43 -8.87
C GLY A 127 10.33 -25.07 -7.61
N VAL A 128 9.00 -25.21 -7.57
CA VAL A 128 8.28 -25.74 -6.41
C VAL A 128 7.84 -27.18 -6.67
N SER A 129 8.14 -28.05 -5.71
CA SER A 129 7.64 -29.43 -5.71
C SER A 129 6.33 -29.52 -4.93
N LEU A 130 5.44 -30.40 -5.38
CA LEU A 130 4.21 -30.69 -4.69
C LEU A 130 4.48 -31.44 -3.36
N ALA A 131 3.64 -31.23 -2.37
CA ALA A 131 3.70 -31.99 -1.12
C ALA A 131 3.27 -33.45 -1.32
N ARG A 132 2.29 -33.68 -2.20
CA ARG A 132 1.77 -35.00 -2.58
C ARG A 132 1.32 -35.00 -4.04
N GLY A 133 1.41 -36.17 -4.70
CA GLY A 133 0.93 -36.33 -6.08
C GLY A 133 1.93 -35.83 -7.14
N ARG A 134 1.42 -35.37 -8.25
CA ARG A 134 2.21 -34.92 -9.43
C ARG A 134 1.76 -33.58 -9.98
N ALA A 135 2.67 -32.90 -10.68
CA ALA A 135 2.35 -31.70 -11.45
C ALA A 135 1.55 -32.02 -12.73
N PHE A 136 1.03 -30.97 -13.37
CA PHE A 136 0.38 -31.04 -14.65
C PHE A 136 1.37 -31.48 -15.76
N THR A 137 0.83 -32.13 -16.79
CA THR A 137 1.55 -32.49 -18.02
C THR A 137 1.08 -31.61 -19.18
N GLY A 138 1.90 -31.48 -20.22
CA GLY A 138 1.52 -30.72 -21.43
C GLY A 138 0.26 -31.27 -22.13
N GLU A 139 -0.05 -32.56 -21.99
CA GLU A 139 -1.27 -33.13 -22.54
C GLU A 139 -2.54 -32.60 -21.90
N GLU A 140 -2.47 -32.25 -20.60
CA GLU A 140 -3.58 -31.73 -19.82
C GLU A 140 -3.88 -30.25 -20.15
N GLU A 141 -3.00 -29.54 -20.91
CA GLU A 141 -3.31 -28.21 -21.48
C GLU A 141 -4.26 -28.33 -22.71
N THR A 142 -4.56 -29.54 -23.18
CA THR A 142 -5.50 -29.76 -24.30
C THR A 142 -6.94 -29.70 -23.80
N PHE A 143 -7.77 -28.89 -24.45
CA PHE A 143 -9.20 -28.78 -24.08
C PHE A 143 -9.86 -30.19 -24.18
N GLY A 144 -10.62 -30.53 -23.13
CA GLY A 144 -11.22 -31.87 -22.96
C GLY A 144 -10.37 -32.87 -22.16
N LYS A 145 -9.05 -32.63 -21.98
CA LYS A 145 -8.16 -33.44 -21.12
C LYS A 145 -7.80 -32.72 -19.80
N HIS A 146 -8.33 -31.53 -19.53
CA HIS A 146 -7.97 -30.64 -18.44
C HIS A 146 -8.71 -30.89 -17.12
N HIS A 147 -9.53 -31.93 -17.02
CA HIS A 147 -10.33 -32.23 -15.85
C HIS A 147 -9.51 -32.84 -14.69
N VAL A 148 -8.38 -32.22 -14.41
CA VAL A 148 -7.51 -32.51 -13.26
C VAL A 148 -7.27 -31.25 -12.45
N ALA A 149 -7.06 -31.39 -11.14
CA ALA A 149 -6.82 -30.26 -10.28
C ALA A 149 -5.73 -30.55 -9.23
N ILE A 150 -5.00 -29.51 -8.85
CA ILE A 150 -4.08 -29.48 -7.72
C ILE A 150 -4.68 -28.53 -6.68
N VAL A 151 -4.68 -28.91 -5.42
CA VAL A 151 -5.30 -28.13 -4.36
C VAL A 151 -4.28 -27.72 -3.30
N SER A 152 -4.60 -26.66 -2.55
CA SER A 152 -3.80 -26.26 -1.38
C SER A 152 -3.98 -27.27 -0.24
N GLU A 153 -2.96 -27.40 0.61
CA GLU A 153 -3.04 -28.26 1.82
C GLU A 153 -4.26 -27.89 2.69
N ALA A 154 -4.61 -26.61 2.79
CA ALA A 154 -5.75 -26.17 3.59
C ALA A 154 -7.09 -26.65 2.99
N LEU A 155 -7.28 -26.54 1.66
CA LEU A 155 -8.48 -27.03 1.00
C LEU A 155 -8.57 -28.56 1.10
N TRP A 156 -7.43 -29.24 0.93
CA TRP A 156 -7.34 -30.68 1.05
C TRP A 156 -7.80 -31.17 2.44
N GLN A 157 -7.20 -30.62 3.52
CA GLN A 157 -7.53 -31.01 4.90
C GLN A 157 -9.00 -30.78 5.24
N ARG A 158 -9.56 -29.64 4.78
CA ARG A 158 -10.95 -29.27 5.03
C ARG A 158 -11.94 -30.21 4.34
N ARG A 159 -11.60 -30.72 3.14
CA ARG A 159 -12.52 -31.52 2.31
C ARG A 159 -12.35 -33.02 2.44
N PHE A 160 -11.11 -33.48 2.55
CA PHE A 160 -10.78 -34.91 2.49
C PHE A 160 -10.11 -35.44 3.76
N GLY A 161 -9.76 -34.57 4.70
CA GLY A 161 -9.05 -34.98 5.92
C GLY A 161 -7.57 -35.22 5.70
N THR A 162 -6.86 -35.68 6.75
CA THR A 162 -5.40 -35.83 6.76
C THR A 162 -4.92 -37.18 6.19
N GLU A 163 -5.75 -38.22 6.17
CA GLU A 163 -5.35 -39.60 5.86
C GLU A 163 -5.56 -40.01 4.39
N ALA A 164 -6.39 -39.27 3.64
CA ALA A 164 -6.67 -39.61 2.24
C ALA A 164 -5.47 -39.39 1.33
N GLY A 165 -5.21 -40.31 0.40
CA GLY A 165 -4.26 -40.10 -0.70
C GLY A 165 -4.89 -39.29 -1.86
N PRO A 166 -4.10 -38.51 -2.65
CA PRO A 166 -4.66 -37.69 -3.73
C PRO A 166 -5.18 -38.49 -4.94
N THR A 167 -4.73 -39.73 -5.14
CA THR A 167 -4.90 -40.48 -6.38
C THR A 167 -6.33 -40.96 -6.67
N ASP A 168 -7.27 -40.90 -5.73
CA ASP A 168 -8.63 -41.44 -5.90
C ASP A 168 -9.74 -40.43 -5.56
N GLN A 169 -9.37 -39.17 -5.33
CA GLN A 169 -10.36 -38.17 -4.96
C GLN A 169 -10.81 -37.32 -6.15
N THR A 170 -12.10 -37.07 -6.20
CA THR A 170 -12.69 -36.22 -7.22
C THR A 170 -13.47 -35.05 -6.57
N MET A 171 -13.56 -33.94 -7.27
CA MET A 171 -14.28 -32.75 -6.86
C MET A 171 -15.13 -32.24 -8.03
N MET A 172 -16.34 -31.80 -7.73
CA MET A 172 -17.19 -31.12 -8.73
C MET A 172 -16.80 -29.64 -8.75
N LEU A 173 -16.24 -29.17 -9.86
CA LEU A 173 -15.85 -27.79 -10.10
C LEU A 173 -16.68 -27.24 -11.26
N ASN A 174 -17.46 -26.19 -11.01
CA ASN A 174 -18.34 -25.56 -12.01
C ASN A 174 -19.29 -26.57 -12.71
N GLY A 175 -19.76 -27.59 -12.00
CA GLY A 175 -20.62 -28.63 -12.53
C GLY A 175 -19.91 -29.77 -13.27
N GLU A 176 -18.58 -29.73 -13.40
CA GLU A 176 -17.75 -30.76 -14.03
C GLU A 176 -16.92 -31.52 -13.02
N ARG A 177 -16.64 -32.79 -13.28
CA ARG A 177 -15.87 -33.67 -12.38
C ARG A 177 -14.38 -33.53 -12.67
N TYR A 178 -13.60 -33.08 -11.65
CA TYR A 178 -12.15 -33.01 -11.71
C TYR A 178 -11.51 -34.07 -10.79
N SER A 179 -10.44 -34.70 -11.28
CA SER A 179 -9.63 -35.62 -10.48
C SER A 179 -8.54 -34.83 -9.76
N ILE A 180 -8.40 -35.00 -8.45
CA ILE A 180 -7.34 -34.34 -7.68
C ILE A 180 -6.06 -35.14 -7.88
N ILE A 181 -5.04 -34.54 -8.52
CA ILE A 181 -3.78 -35.21 -8.85
C ILE A 181 -2.60 -34.78 -7.98
N GLY A 182 -2.77 -33.71 -7.18
CA GLY A 182 -1.70 -33.19 -6.33
C GLY A 182 -2.17 -32.26 -5.25
N VAL A 183 -1.32 -32.08 -4.24
CA VAL A 183 -1.52 -31.13 -3.13
C VAL A 183 -0.28 -30.26 -3.02
N MET A 184 -0.48 -28.94 -3.00
CA MET A 184 0.60 -27.96 -2.81
C MET A 184 1.04 -27.87 -1.35
N PRO A 185 2.31 -27.53 -1.09
CA PRO A 185 2.77 -27.22 0.25
C PRO A 185 1.96 -26.08 0.90
N ARG A 186 1.86 -26.12 2.24
CA ARG A 186 1.06 -25.17 3.02
C ARG A 186 1.42 -23.70 2.76
N ASP A 187 2.70 -23.41 2.50
CA ASP A 187 3.22 -22.05 2.35
C ASP A 187 3.23 -21.59 0.89
N PHE A 188 2.68 -22.37 -0.03
CA PHE A 188 2.61 -21.98 -1.45
C PHE A 188 1.49 -20.96 -1.69
N GLN A 189 1.85 -19.79 -2.18
CA GLN A 189 0.96 -18.66 -2.42
C GLN A 189 1.27 -18.00 -3.78
N PHE A 190 0.79 -18.59 -4.86
CA PHE A 190 0.95 -18.04 -6.20
C PHE A 190 -0.26 -18.43 -7.08
N PRO A 191 -0.78 -17.50 -7.90
CA PRO A 191 -0.35 -16.12 -8.14
C PRO A 191 -0.76 -15.14 -7.01
N ASP A 192 -1.70 -15.54 -6.14
CA ASP A 192 -2.26 -14.74 -5.06
C ASP A 192 -2.49 -15.62 -3.81
N PRO A 193 -2.36 -15.10 -2.58
CA PRO A 193 -2.58 -15.85 -1.34
C PRO A 193 -4.00 -16.44 -1.18
N THR A 194 -4.99 -15.89 -1.89
CA THR A 194 -6.37 -16.39 -1.86
C THR A 194 -6.60 -17.62 -2.73
N VAL A 195 -5.67 -17.92 -3.65
CA VAL A 195 -5.77 -19.07 -4.54
C VAL A 195 -5.57 -20.38 -3.77
N THR A 196 -6.59 -21.24 -3.81
CA THR A 196 -6.60 -22.51 -3.09
C THR A 196 -6.64 -23.73 -3.99
N LEU A 197 -6.79 -23.52 -5.31
CA LEU A 197 -6.89 -24.61 -6.27
C LEU A 197 -6.30 -24.15 -7.63
N TRP A 198 -5.67 -25.08 -8.35
CA TRP A 198 -5.08 -24.88 -9.68
C TRP A 198 -5.63 -25.92 -10.64
N THR A 199 -5.96 -25.50 -11.88
CA THR A 199 -6.36 -26.36 -13.00
C THR A 199 -5.48 -26.06 -14.21
N PRO A 200 -5.34 -26.99 -15.16
CA PRO A 200 -4.62 -26.71 -16.39
C PRO A 200 -5.26 -25.58 -17.20
N LEU A 201 -4.42 -24.76 -17.82
CA LEU A 201 -4.82 -23.70 -18.73
C LEU A 201 -5.14 -24.31 -20.11
N ALA A 202 -6.36 -24.79 -20.26
CA ALA A 202 -6.84 -25.37 -21.50
C ALA A 202 -7.85 -24.44 -22.18
N VAL A 203 -7.51 -24.00 -23.39
CA VAL A 203 -8.32 -23.05 -24.16
C VAL A 203 -8.83 -23.75 -25.42
N ALA A 204 -10.16 -23.75 -25.61
CA ALA A 204 -10.78 -24.35 -26.79
C ALA A 204 -10.39 -23.56 -28.05
N ASP A 205 -10.16 -24.31 -29.13
CA ASP A 205 -9.90 -23.71 -30.44
C ASP A 205 -11.08 -22.86 -30.89
N GLY A 206 -10.76 -21.66 -31.38
CA GLY A 206 -11.76 -20.71 -31.87
C GLY A 206 -12.58 -20.04 -30.78
N SER A 207 -12.21 -20.14 -29.48
CA SER A 207 -12.77 -19.33 -28.40
C SER A 207 -12.17 -17.92 -28.38
N GLU A 208 -12.89 -16.97 -27.78
CA GLU A 208 -12.40 -15.60 -27.57
C GLU A 208 -11.06 -15.59 -26.81
N ASN A 209 -10.89 -16.49 -25.85
CA ASN A 209 -9.67 -16.60 -25.06
C ASN A 209 -8.44 -17.09 -25.86
N ASN A 210 -8.65 -17.63 -27.06
CA ASN A 210 -7.59 -18.03 -28.01
C ASN A 210 -7.39 -16.97 -29.11
N THR A 211 -7.81 -15.74 -28.90
CA THR A 211 -7.72 -14.65 -29.89
C THR A 211 -6.64 -13.66 -29.48
N ARG A 212 -5.83 -13.26 -30.46
CA ARG A 212 -4.85 -12.18 -30.25
C ARG A 212 -5.59 -10.87 -29.95
N GLY A 213 -5.09 -10.10 -28.98
CA GLY A 213 -5.76 -8.87 -28.51
C GLY A 213 -6.71 -9.08 -27.34
N ASN A 214 -7.01 -10.31 -26.95
CA ASN A 214 -7.66 -10.61 -25.68
C ASN A 214 -6.57 -10.86 -24.61
N TYR A 215 -6.29 -9.86 -23.80
CA TYR A 215 -5.20 -9.81 -22.83
C TYR A 215 -5.70 -10.20 -21.44
N TRP A 216 -5.66 -11.48 -21.10
CA TRP A 216 -6.21 -12.02 -19.86
C TRP A 216 -5.24 -12.89 -19.06
N LEU A 217 -4.05 -13.18 -19.62
CA LEU A 217 -3.03 -14.01 -19.01
C LEU A 217 -1.96 -13.17 -18.31
N GLY A 218 -1.57 -13.57 -17.10
CA GLY A 218 -0.28 -13.21 -16.52
C GLY A 218 0.79 -14.21 -17.02
N VAL A 219 2.01 -13.74 -17.25
CA VAL A 219 3.14 -14.61 -17.66
C VAL A 219 4.28 -14.45 -16.67
N VAL A 220 4.72 -15.59 -16.10
CA VAL A 220 5.90 -15.70 -15.27
C VAL A 220 6.95 -16.55 -15.99
N ALA A 221 8.22 -16.14 -15.92
CA ALA A 221 9.30 -16.80 -16.61
C ALA A 221 10.54 -16.93 -15.71
N ARG A 222 11.36 -17.93 -15.96
CA ARG A 222 12.67 -18.10 -15.32
C ARG A 222 13.76 -17.72 -16.29
N LEU A 223 14.57 -16.74 -15.94
CA LEU A 223 15.75 -16.34 -16.68
C LEU A 223 16.80 -17.48 -16.64
N LYS A 224 17.50 -17.69 -17.76
CA LYS A 224 18.67 -18.57 -17.77
C LYS A 224 19.77 -18.03 -16.84
N PRO A 225 20.64 -18.88 -16.28
CA PRO A 225 21.79 -18.44 -15.52
C PRO A 225 22.60 -17.39 -16.30
N GLU A 226 23.07 -16.34 -15.59
CA GLU A 226 23.84 -15.22 -16.16
C GLU A 226 23.09 -14.27 -17.10
N VAL A 227 21.81 -14.50 -17.40
CA VAL A 227 20.98 -13.55 -18.16
C VAL A 227 20.35 -12.52 -17.23
N THR A 228 20.55 -11.25 -17.55
CA THR A 228 19.92 -10.13 -16.81
C THR A 228 18.54 -9.79 -17.36
N ALA A 229 17.68 -9.19 -16.52
CA ALA A 229 16.36 -8.69 -16.93
C ALA A 229 16.46 -7.71 -18.12
N THR A 230 17.53 -6.91 -18.19
CA THR A 230 17.76 -5.96 -19.29
C THR A 230 18.05 -6.69 -20.61
N GLN A 231 18.80 -7.79 -20.59
CA GLN A 231 19.05 -8.60 -21.78
C GLN A 231 17.78 -9.29 -22.25
N ALA A 232 17.01 -9.85 -21.30
CA ALA A 232 15.71 -10.46 -21.61
C ALA A 232 14.73 -9.43 -22.18
N GLN A 233 14.70 -8.20 -21.64
CA GLN A 233 13.91 -7.10 -22.20
C GLN A 233 14.27 -6.83 -23.66
N ALA A 234 15.57 -6.69 -23.96
CA ALA A 234 16.02 -6.41 -25.33
C ALA A 234 15.65 -7.51 -26.32
N GLU A 235 15.72 -8.78 -25.91
CA GLU A 235 15.25 -9.89 -26.73
C GLU A 235 13.73 -9.86 -26.92
N MET A 236 12.96 -9.69 -25.84
CA MET A 236 11.50 -9.64 -25.91
C MET A 236 11.00 -8.49 -26.80
N ASP A 237 11.67 -7.34 -26.77
CA ASP A 237 11.42 -6.23 -27.71
C ASP A 237 11.70 -6.64 -29.16
N GLY A 238 12.69 -7.48 -29.38
CA GLY A 238 13.00 -8.07 -30.69
C GLY A 238 11.90 -9.03 -31.17
N VAL A 239 11.50 -9.95 -30.30
CA VAL A 239 10.42 -10.92 -30.58
C VAL A 239 9.12 -10.19 -30.89
N PHE A 240 8.79 -9.18 -30.09
CA PHE A 240 7.56 -8.40 -30.29
C PHE A 240 7.56 -7.67 -31.63
N ARG A 241 8.66 -6.98 -31.97
CA ARG A 241 8.81 -6.31 -33.28
C ARG A 241 8.71 -7.27 -34.47
N GLN A 242 9.14 -8.51 -34.31
CA GLN A 242 8.97 -9.54 -35.34
C GLN A 242 7.49 -9.91 -35.46
N LEU A 243 6.78 -10.16 -34.35
CA LEU A 243 5.34 -10.46 -34.33
C LEU A 243 4.52 -9.34 -34.95
N GLU A 244 4.86 -8.07 -34.66
CA GLU A 244 4.21 -6.88 -35.23
C GLU A 244 4.36 -6.78 -36.75
N ARG A 245 5.49 -7.24 -37.30
CA ARG A 245 5.71 -7.30 -38.78
C ARG A 245 4.95 -8.43 -39.46
N GLU A 246 4.83 -9.56 -38.78
CA GLU A 246 4.12 -10.73 -39.28
C GLU A 246 2.60 -10.53 -39.29
N GLU A 247 2.11 -9.80 -38.30
CA GLU A 247 0.68 -9.52 -38.10
C GLU A 247 0.48 -8.04 -37.82
N THR A 248 0.04 -7.28 -38.82
CA THR A 248 -0.15 -5.79 -38.78
C THR A 248 -1.15 -5.26 -37.73
N LEU A 249 -1.57 -6.10 -36.78
CA LEU A 249 -2.70 -5.81 -35.88
C LEU A 249 -2.42 -4.89 -34.71
N PHE A 250 -1.18 -4.74 -34.25
CA PHE A 250 -0.91 -4.15 -32.94
C PHE A 250 0.26 -3.18 -32.90
N GLY A 251 0.16 -2.07 -33.66
CA GLY A 251 1.09 -0.96 -33.49
C GLY A 251 1.04 -0.35 -32.08
N GLY A 252 2.19 0.15 -31.60
CA GLY A 252 2.29 0.87 -30.32
C GLY A 252 2.32 -0.01 -29.05
N PHE A 253 2.12 -1.31 -29.16
CA PHE A 253 2.33 -2.25 -28.06
C PHE A 253 3.81 -2.62 -27.94
N GLY A 254 4.19 -3.15 -26.81
CA GLY A 254 5.53 -3.60 -26.47
C GLY A 254 5.50 -4.64 -25.37
N THR A 255 6.67 -5.03 -24.92
CA THR A 255 6.80 -5.92 -23.77
C THR A 255 7.52 -5.25 -22.62
N GLN A 256 7.28 -5.71 -21.40
CA GLN A 256 8.03 -5.32 -20.22
C GLN A 256 8.40 -6.55 -19.40
N VAL A 257 9.70 -6.69 -19.13
CA VAL A 257 10.25 -7.73 -18.27
C VAL A 257 10.58 -7.10 -16.92
N ILE A 258 9.88 -7.51 -15.87
CA ILE A 258 10.07 -7.01 -14.50
C ILE A 258 10.37 -8.20 -13.61
N LEU A 259 11.38 -8.12 -12.72
CA LEU A 259 11.61 -9.17 -11.74
C LEU A 259 10.35 -9.43 -10.91
N LEU A 260 10.02 -10.70 -10.65
CA LEU A 260 8.79 -11.09 -9.94
C LEU A 260 8.69 -10.42 -8.58
N HIS A 261 9.82 -10.27 -7.86
CA HIS A 261 9.88 -9.55 -6.60
C HIS A 261 9.45 -8.08 -6.78
N GLU A 262 9.96 -7.38 -7.78
CA GLU A 262 9.60 -5.99 -8.05
C GLU A 262 8.13 -5.84 -8.49
N ALA A 263 7.63 -6.75 -9.30
CA ALA A 263 6.21 -6.80 -9.68
C ALA A 263 5.28 -6.96 -8.46
N THR A 264 5.69 -7.80 -7.48
CA THR A 264 4.90 -8.07 -6.27
C THR A 264 4.89 -6.89 -5.30
N VAL A 265 6.02 -6.17 -5.15
CA VAL A 265 6.15 -5.15 -4.08
C VAL A 265 6.15 -3.72 -4.59
N GLY A 266 6.20 -3.49 -5.90
CA GLY A 266 6.38 -2.17 -6.50
C GLY A 266 5.34 -1.13 -6.06
N SER A 267 4.08 -1.52 -5.92
CA SER A 267 2.97 -0.65 -5.52
C SER A 267 3.11 -0.08 -4.08
N VAL A 268 3.75 -0.82 -3.17
CA VAL A 268 3.89 -0.42 -1.75
C VAL A 268 5.29 0.10 -1.41
N LYS A 269 6.28 -0.08 -2.29
CA LYS A 269 7.70 0.25 -2.07
C LYS A 269 7.90 1.70 -1.61
N THR A 270 7.34 2.66 -2.33
CA THR A 270 7.49 4.09 -2.00
C THR A 270 6.91 4.42 -0.63
N ALA A 271 5.72 3.92 -0.30
CA ALA A 271 5.08 4.16 0.98
C ALA A 271 5.90 3.56 2.14
N LEU A 272 6.40 2.34 2.00
CA LEU A 272 7.24 1.68 3.01
C LEU A 272 8.57 2.40 3.21
N LEU A 273 9.21 2.90 2.15
CA LEU A 273 10.45 3.69 2.25
C LEU A 273 10.22 5.03 2.96
N VAL A 274 9.10 5.70 2.68
CA VAL A 274 8.72 6.94 3.37
C VAL A 274 8.47 6.67 4.86
N LEU A 275 7.76 5.59 5.21
CA LEU A 275 7.54 5.19 6.60
C LEU A 275 8.86 4.84 7.31
N LEU A 276 9.77 4.13 6.63
CA LEU A 276 11.10 3.82 7.19
C LEU A 276 11.92 5.08 7.44
N ALA A 277 11.90 6.03 6.51
CA ALA A 277 12.55 7.34 6.69
C ALA A 277 11.92 8.11 7.86
N ALA A 278 10.59 8.10 8.00
CA ALA A 278 9.89 8.77 9.09
C ALA A 278 10.30 8.21 10.46
N VAL A 279 10.34 6.89 10.64
CA VAL A 279 10.76 6.30 11.93
C VAL A 279 12.25 6.52 12.20
N ALA A 280 13.11 6.56 11.16
CA ALA A 280 14.52 6.94 11.31
C ALA A 280 14.66 8.39 11.82
N LEU A 281 13.86 9.33 11.32
CA LEU A 281 13.82 10.70 11.83
C LEU A 281 13.37 10.75 13.30
N VAL A 282 12.32 9.99 13.68
CA VAL A 282 11.88 9.86 15.07
C VAL A 282 13.03 9.36 15.97
N LEU A 283 13.79 8.38 15.53
CA LEU A 283 14.95 7.86 16.26
C LEU A 283 16.04 8.91 16.43
N LEU A 284 16.34 9.68 15.38
CA LEU A 284 17.32 10.78 15.46
C LEU A 284 16.88 11.85 16.47
N ILE A 285 15.60 12.18 16.51
CA ILE A 285 15.00 13.07 17.51
C ILE A 285 15.17 12.47 18.91
N ALA A 286 14.86 11.19 19.09
CA ALA A 286 15.05 10.48 20.36
C ALA A 286 16.52 10.50 20.81
N CYS A 287 17.46 10.27 19.89
CA CYS A 287 18.91 10.34 20.15
C CYS A 287 19.34 11.74 20.58
N ALA A 288 18.86 12.80 19.91
CA ALA A 288 19.13 14.18 20.27
C ALA A 288 18.63 14.52 21.69
N ASN A 289 17.44 14.06 22.05
CA ASN A 289 16.87 14.23 23.38
C ASN A 289 17.69 13.53 24.46
N VAL A 290 18.06 12.26 24.24
CA VAL A 290 18.88 11.53 25.21
C VAL A 290 20.27 12.15 25.31
N ALA A 291 20.85 12.61 24.20
CA ALA A 291 22.12 13.35 24.21
C ALA A 291 22.04 14.63 25.07
N ASN A 292 20.98 15.42 24.90
CA ASN A 292 20.72 16.62 25.71
C ASN A 292 20.58 16.30 27.21
N LEU A 293 19.84 15.23 27.54
CA LEU A 293 19.67 14.75 28.91
C LEU A 293 21.02 14.28 29.53
N LEU A 294 21.87 13.60 28.74
CA LEU A 294 23.20 13.17 29.19
C LEU A 294 24.16 14.35 29.36
N LEU A 295 24.11 15.38 28.49
CA LEU A 295 24.88 16.60 28.61
C LEU A 295 24.52 17.37 29.88
N ALA A 296 23.23 17.48 30.19
CA ALA A 296 22.75 18.08 31.44
C ALA A 296 23.27 17.34 32.69
N ARG A 297 23.23 15.98 32.64
CA ARG A 297 23.75 15.11 33.69
C ARG A 297 25.28 15.21 33.87
N ALA A 298 26.03 15.26 32.77
CA ALA A 298 27.48 15.39 32.78
C ALA A 298 27.93 16.69 33.43
N ALA A 299 27.20 17.79 33.20
CA ALA A 299 27.44 19.08 33.87
C ALA A 299 27.22 19.01 35.39
N ALA A 300 26.16 18.36 35.86
CA ALA A 300 25.91 18.17 37.29
C ALA A 300 26.98 17.29 38.00
N ARG A 301 27.77 16.51 37.24
CA ARG A 301 28.84 15.63 37.75
C ARG A 301 30.27 16.20 37.54
N GLN A 302 30.39 17.43 37.10
CA GLN A 302 31.68 18.01 36.71
C GLN A 302 32.71 17.99 37.86
N ARG A 303 32.30 18.29 39.10
CA ARG A 303 33.15 18.20 40.30
C ARG A 303 33.64 16.79 40.58
N GLU A 304 32.76 15.78 40.43
CA GLU A 304 33.10 14.35 40.59
C GLU A 304 34.11 13.90 39.55
N ILE A 305 33.95 14.31 38.29
CA ILE A 305 34.87 13.97 37.17
C ILE A 305 36.22 14.65 37.40
N ALA A 306 36.23 15.92 37.81
CA ALA A 306 37.46 16.66 38.14
C ALA A 306 38.29 16.00 39.25
N ILE A 307 37.64 15.60 40.36
CA ILE A 307 38.27 14.87 41.45
C ILE A 307 38.88 13.55 40.98
N ARG A 308 38.17 12.78 40.14
CA ARG A 308 38.71 11.52 39.59
C ARG A 308 39.88 11.74 38.68
N THR A 309 39.83 12.79 37.85
CA THR A 309 40.97 13.14 36.97
C THR A 309 42.21 13.60 37.81
N ALA A 310 41.99 14.37 38.90
CA ALA A 310 43.04 14.73 39.83
C ALA A 310 43.69 13.50 40.54
N LEU A 311 42.90 12.46 40.78
CA LEU A 311 43.36 11.19 41.36
C LEU A 311 43.97 10.25 40.30
N GLY A 312 44.21 10.70 39.06
CA GLY A 312 44.90 9.94 38.02
C GLY A 312 44.02 9.11 37.07
N ALA A 313 42.70 9.31 37.04
CA ALA A 313 41.85 8.63 36.07
C ALA A 313 42.12 9.10 34.65
N GLY A 314 42.63 8.21 33.79
CA GLY A 314 42.90 8.51 32.38
C GLY A 314 41.64 8.82 31.58
N ARG A 315 41.74 9.69 30.55
CA ARG A 315 40.66 10.10 29.65
C ARG A 315 39.88 8.90 29.03
N GLY A 316 40.61 7.84 28.62
CA GLY A 316 40.01 6.64 28.03
C GLY A 316 39.09 5.88 29.00
N ARG A 317 39.45 5.88 30.33
CA ARG A 317 38.61 5.24 31.35
C ARG A 317 37.27 5.99 31.58
N LEU A 318 37.33 7.33 31.53
CA LEU A 318 36.13 8.17 31.65
C LEU A 318 35.19 8.01 30.44
N ILE A 319 35.76 8.00 29.23
CA ILE A 319 34.98 7.78 27.98
C ILE A 319 34.32 6.40 28.01
N ARG A 320 35.11 5.33 28.36
CA ARG A 320 34.59 3.97 28.47
C ARG A 320 33.44 3.87 29.46
N GLN A 321 33.58 4.47 30.62
CA GLN A 321 32.54 4.46 31.67
C GLN A 321 31.25 5.16 31.20
N LEU A 322 31.35 6.35 30.57
CA LEU A 322 30.18 7.07 30.05
C LEU A 322 29.51 6.33 28.89
N LEU A 323 30.29 5.72 28.00
CA LEU A 323 29.76 4.86 26.93
C LEU A 323 29.07 3.60 27.51
N THR A 324 29.60 3.02 28.58
CA THR A 324 28.96 1.88 29.26
C THR A 324 27.61 2.26 29.87
N GLU A 325 27.52 3.47 30.53
CA GLU A 325 26.22 3.99 31.01
C GLU A 325 25.22 4.20 29.85
N SER A 326 25.66 4.75 28.71
CA SER A 326 24.83 4.93 27.51
C SER A 326 24.40 3.62 26.88
N LEU A 327 25.30 2.62 26.83
CA LEU A 327 24.99 1.28 26.31
C LEU A 327 23.95 0.58 27.16
N LEU A 328 24.03 0.68 28.49
CA LEU A 328 22.99 0.13 29.38
C LEU A 328 21.62 0.76 29.13
N LEU A 329 21.56 2.09 28.92
CA LEU A 329 20.32 2.78 28.56
C LEU A 329 19.79 2.34 27.21
N GLY A 330 20.67 2.22 26.19
CA GLY A 330 20.28 1.79 24.86
C GLY A 330 19.80 0.34 24.81
N LEU A 331 20.47 -0.56 25.54
CA LEU A 331 20.04 -1.96 25.63
C LEU A 331 18.72 -2.09 26.40
N ALA A 332 18.51 -1.36 27.49
CA ALA A 332 17.25 -1.34 28.21
C ALA A 332 16.11 -0.75 27.36
N GLY A 333 16.39 0.38 26.66
CA GLY A 333 15.47 0.98 25.69
C GLY A 333 15.19 0.05 24.51
N GLY A 334 16.21 -0.66 24.00
CA GLY A 334 16.07 -1.65 22.94
C GLY A 334 15.21 -2.86 23.35
N ALA A 335 15.40 -3.38 24.57
CA ALA A 335 14.59 -4.47 25.09
C ALA A 335 13.12 -4.07 25.24
N LEU A 336 12.84 -2.90 25.83
CA LEU A 336 11.48 -2.37 25.95
C LEU A 336 10.91 -2.01 24.56
N GLY A 337 11.73 -1.46 23.66
CA GLY A 337 11.36 -1.18 22.28
C GLY A 337 11.00 -2.44 21.49
N LEU A 338 11.72 -3.53 21.69
CA LEU A 338 11.38 -4.83 21.09
C LEU A 338 10.02 -5.34 21.57
N LEU A 339 9.71 -5.22 22.87
CA LEU A 339 8.38 -5.57 23.40
C LEU A 339 7.28 -4.72 22.77
N LEU A 340 7.51 -3.40 22.63
CA LEU A 340 6.58 -2.52 21.94
C LEU A 340 6.44 -2.87 20.45
N ALA A 341 7.53 -3.32 19.81
CA ALA A 341 7.51 -3.73 18.40
C ALA A 341 6.71 -5.00 18.18
N VAL A 342 6.76 -6.00 19.10
CA VAL A 342 5.93 -7.22 19.02
C VAL A 342 4.46 -6.82 18.96
N TRP A 343 3.99 -6.05 19.93
CA TRP A 343 2.60 -5.56 19.97
C TRP A 343 2.29 -4.67 18.76
N GLY A 344 3.22 -3.80 18.37
CA GLY A 344 3.06 -2.90 17.24
C GLY A 344 2.92 -3.64 15.90
N VAL A 345 3.66 -4.74 15.69
CA VAL A 345 3.52 -5.60 14.50
C VAL A 345 2.14 -6.23 14.44
N ASP A 346 1.63 -6.77 15.56
CA ASP A 346 0.27 -7.37 15.59
C ASP A 346 -0.80 -6.32 15.22
N VAL A 347 -0.67 -5.10 15.73
CA VAL A 347 -1.56 -3.98 15.38
C VAL A 347 -1.43 -3.60 13.90
N LEU A 348 -0.20 -3.53 13.37
CA LEU A 348 0.06 -3.20 11.96
C LEU A 348 -0.52 -4.24 11.02
N VAL A 349 -0.40 -5.53 11.35
CA VAL A 349 -0.98 -6.63 10.58
C VAL A 349 -2.50 -6.59 10.63
N GLY A 350 -3.10 -6.30 11.80
CA GLY A 350 -4.55 -6.19 11.96
C GLY A 350 -5.18 -4.97 11.28
N LEU A 351 -4.43 -3.86 11.16
CA LEU A 351 -4.90 -2.62 10.53
C LEU A 351 -4.47 -2.50 9.05
N GLY A 352 -3.49 -3.30 8.61
CA GLY A 352 -2.88 -3.22 7.28
C GLY A 352 -3.70 -3.98 6.23
N PRO A 353 -4.55 -3.32 5.45
CA PRO A 353 -5.24 -3.99 4.37
C PRO A 353 -4.35 -4.06 3.13
N ASN A 354 -4.40 -5.17 2.42
CA ASN A 354 -3.79 -5.36 1.08
C ASN A 354 -2.27 -5.09 0.97
N VAL A 355 -1.51 -5.23 2.06
CA VAL A 355 -0.04 -5.24 1.96
C VAL A 355 0.39 -6.64 1.50
N PRO A 356 1.15 -6.75 0.40
CA PRO A 356 1.66 -8.04 -0.03
C PRO A 356 2.44 -8.73 1.10
N ARG A 357 2.33 -10.04 1.21
CA ARG A 357 3.09 -10.86 2.17
C ARG A 357 2.83 -10.55 3.65
N LEU A 358 1.63 -10.04 3.99
CA LEU A 358 1.24 -9.73 5.38
C LEU A 358 1.44 -10.92 6.32
N GLY A 359 1.12 -12.13 5.89
CA GLY A 359 1.29 -13.35 6.69
C GLY A 359 2.76 -13.73 7.01
N GLU A 360 3.73 -13.10 6.33
CA GLU A 360 5.16 -13.34 6.57
C GLU A 360 5.78 -12.34 7.56
N ILE A 361 5.05 -11.30 7.97
CA ILE A 361 5.54 -10.27 8.89
C ILE A 361 5.68 -10.88 10.28
N ARG A 362 6.91 -11.04 10.72
CA ARG A 362 7.25 -11.54 12.05
C ARG A 362 8.61 -11.02 12.50
N ILE A 363 8.83 -11.00 13.80
CA ILE A 363 10.13 -10.66 14.36
C ILE A 363 11.02 -11.89 14.25
N ASP A 364 11.84 -11.92 13.21
CA ASP A 364 12.81 -12.97 12.91
C ASP A 364 14.23 -12.61 13.42
N ARG A 365 15.20 -13.49 13.14
CA ARG A 365 16.60 -13.28 13.51
C ARG A 365 17.18 -12.00 12.91
N THR A 366 16.81 -11.64 11.69
CA THR A 366 17.27 -10.43 10.99
C THR A 366 16.80 -9.18 11.72
N VAL A 367 15.52 -9.15 12.12
CA VAL A 367 14.92 -8.06 12.91
C VAL A 367 15.58 -7.95 14.29
N LEU A 368 15.87 -9.08 14.98
CA LEU A 368 16.56 -9.06 16.25
C LEU A 368 18.00 -8.50 16.13
N VAL A 369 18.75 -8.92 15.10
CA VAL A 369 20.09 -8.39 14.83
C VAL A 369 20.04 -6.90 14.51
N PHE A 370 19.07 -6.47 13.69
CA PHE A 370 18.83 -5.06 13.39
C PHE A 370 18.56 -4.25 14.66
N THR A 371 17.63 -4.71 15.51
CA THR A 371 17.26 -4.02 16.76
C THR A 371 18.44 -3.91 17.71
N PHE A 372 19.24 -4.98 17.86
CA PHE A 372 20.43 -4.98 18.67
C PHE A 372 21.51 -4.03 18.14
N ALA A 373 21.75 -4.08 16.83
CA ALA A 373 22.68 -3.17 16.16
C ALA A 373 22.25 -1.71 16.31
N LEU A 374 20.96 -1.45 16.16
CA LEU A 374 20.37 -0.13 16.32
C LEU A 374 20.51 0.38 17.75
N ALA A 375 20.29 -0.46 18.77
CA ALA A 375 20.46 -0.11 20.18
C ALA A 375 21.93 0.22 20.52
N ILE A 376 22.88 -0.49 19.93
CA ILE A 376 24.32 -0.18 20.08
C ILE A 376 24.68 1.12 19.36
N LEU A 377 24.26 1.26 18.09
CA LEU A 377 24.59 2.43 17.26
C LEU A 377 24.05 3.71 17.91
N THR A 378 22.79 3.70 18.34
CA THR A 378 22.18 4.83 19.03
C THR A 378 22.94 5.16 20.33
N SER A 379 23.32 4.13 21.12
CA SER A 379 24.10 4.31 22.35
C SER A 379 25.45 4.99 22.09
N ILE A 380 26.10 4.65 20.99
CA ILE A 380 27.36 5.28 20.57
C ILE A 380 27.11 6.73 20.13
N ILE A 381 26.11 6.96 19.29
CA ILE A 381 25.81 8.30 18.74
C ILE A 381 25.52 9.29 19.86
N PHE A 382 24.57 8.98 20.76
CA PHE A 382 24.22 9.92 21.84
C PHE A 382 25.17 9.88 23.03
N GLY A 383 25.95 8.81 23.23
CA GLY A 383 26.91 8.67 24.32
C GLY A 383 28.27 9.28 24.02
N LEU A 384 28.72 9.28 22.75
CA LEU A 384 30.05 9.72 22.36
C LEU A 384 30.26 11.23 22.56
N VAL A 385 29.26 12.03 22.19
CA VAL A 385 29.36 13.49 22.26
C VAL A 385 29.54 13.97 23.71
N PRO A 386 28.73 13.56 24.71
CA PRO A 386 28.96 13.91 26.12
C PRO A 386 30.29 13.35 26.65
N ALA A 387 30.65 12.14 26.26
CA ALA A 387 31.88 11.49 26.73
C ALA A 387 33.16 12.25 26.27
N LEU A 388 33.23 12.65 24.99
CA LEU A 388 34.32 13.43 24.46
C LEU A 388 34.44 14.83 25.10
N GLN A 389 33.31 15.47 25.40
CA GLN A 389 33.31 16.78 26.04
C GLN A 389 33.74 16.72 27.49
N SER A 390 33.26 15.73 28.25
CA SER A 390 33.60 15.57 29.67
C SER A 390 35.07 15.18 29.87
N SER A 391 35.68 14.52 28.89
CA SER A 391 37.12 14.12 28.95
C SER A 391 38.11 15.25 28.62
N LYS A 392 37.67 16.38 28.07
CA LYS A 392 38.50 17.54 27.71
C LYS A 392 38.59 18.64 28.80
N SER A 393 38.01 18.39 29.98
CA SER A 393 38.07 19.36 31.08
C SER A 393 39.49 19.55 31.62
N ASP A 394 40.06 20.75 31.49
CA ASP A 394 41.37 21.10 32.03
C ASP A 394 41.29 21.33 33.53
N LEU A 395 42.13 20.61 34.30
CA LEU A 395 42.23 20.69 35.77
C LEU A 395 42.49 22.13 36.29
N ASN A 396 43.29 22.89 35.53
CA ASN A 396 43.65 24.27 35.88
C ASN A 396 42.50 25.25 35.76
N GLU A 397 41.57 25.02 34.79
CA GLU A 397 40.39 25.87 34.63
C GLU A 397 39.32 25.58 35.70
N THR A 398 39.15 24.30 36.11
CA THR A 398 38.14 23.92 37.09
C THR A 398 38.45 24.35 38.53
N LEU A 399 39.77 24.49 38.85
CA LEU A 399 40.24 24.96 40.15
C LEU A 399 40.32 26.48 40.21
N LYS A 400 40.37 27.19 39.07
CA LYS A 400 40.35 28.66 38.96
C LYS A 400 38.97 29.30 38.82
N GLU A 401 37.92 28.56 38.99
CA GLU A 401 36.51 28.95 38.71
C GLU A 401 35.91 29.98 39.71
N SER A 402 36.74 30.77 40.38
CA SER A 402 36.21 31.95 41.09
C SER A 402 36.14 33.25 40.24
N GLY A 403 36.37 33.18 38.89
CA GLY A 403 36.20 34.42 38.17
C GLY A 403 36.60 34.59 36.72
N ARG A 404 36.45 33.76 35.73
CA ARG A 404 36.57 34.10 34.28
C ARG A 404 36.56 32.89 33.33
N SER A 405 35.57 32.04 33.34
CA SER A 405 35.51 30.99 32.26
C SER A 405 34.23 31.02 31.43
N ALA A 406 34.05 32.11 30.68
CA ALA A 406 32.95 32.28 29.75
C ALA A 406 33.01 31.34 28.51
N THR A 407 34.21 30.88 28.15
CA THR A 407 34.45 30.14 26.86
C THR A 407 34.02 28.66 26.88
N CYS A 408 34.25 27.93 27.97
CA CYS A 408 33.92 26.49 28.04
C CYS A 408 32.39 26.29 28.21
N SER A 409 31.72 27.18 28.96
CA SER A 409 30.26 27.17 29.08
C SER A 409 29.57 27.57 27.79
N ALA A 410 30.17 28.43 26.97
CA ALA A 410 29.63 28.86 25.68
C ALA A 410 29.58 27.73 24.66
N ARG A 411 30.65 26.92 24.51
CA ARG A 411 30.73 25.81 23.54
C ARG A 411 29.71 24.70 23.86
N ARG A 412 29.51 24.38 25.14
CA ARG A 412 28.54 23.39 25.60
C ARG A 412 27.10 23.88 25.36
N ARG A 413 26.84 25.18 25.55
CA ARG A 413 25.53 25.78 25.25
C ARG A 413 25.21 25.76 23.75
N VAL A 414 26.19 26.07 22.92
CA VAL A 414 26.04 25.99 21.44
C VAL A 414 25.65 24.59 21.01
N LEU A 415 26.28 23.55 21.55
CA LEU A 415 25.95 22.16 21.18
C LEU A 415 24.54 21.75 21.65
N GLY A 416 24.14 22.03 22.86
CA GLY A 416 22.77 21.74 23.34
C GLY A 416 21.72 22.48 22.51
N ASN A 417 21.98 23.73 22.17
CA ASN A 417 21.11 24.53 21.31
C ASN A 417 21.03 23.95 19.87
N SER A 418 22.17 23.51 19.31
CA SER A 418 22.20 22.93 17.97
C SER A 418 21.43 21.61 17.89
N LEU A 419 21.47 20.76 18.92
CA LEU A 419 20.68 19.53 19.00
C LEU A 419 19.17 19.83 19.00
N VAL A 420 18.72 20.87 19.75
CA VAL A 420 17.31 21.30 19.75
C VAL A 420 16.90 21.85 18.37
N VAL A 421 17.78 22.63 17.71
CA VAL A 421 17.50 23.14 16.36
C VAL A 421 17.35 22.00 15.37
N VAL A 422 18.24 20.99 15.40
CA VAL A 422 18.14 19.79 14.56
C VAL A 422 16.87 19.01 14.87
N GLU A 423 16.54 18.82 16.15
CA GLU A 423 15.32 18.12 16.58
C GLU A 423 14.05 18.82 16.05
N LEU A 424 13.99 20.14 16.15
CA LEU A 424 12.86 20.94 15.63
C LEU A 424 12.79 20.89 14.11
N ALA A 425 13.94 20.90 13.42
CA ALA A 425 13.99 20.76 11.97
C ALA A 425 13.48 19.38 11.50
N LEU A 426 13.90 18.30 12.17
CA LEU A 426 13.43 16.94 11.88
C LEU A 426 11.94 16.78 12.20
N SER A 427 11.48 17.34 13.33
CA SER A 427 10.05 17.36 13.70
C SER A 427 9.21 18.14 12.69
N PHE A 428 9.74 19.26 12.17
CA PHE A 428 9.08 20.01 11.09
C PHE A 428 8.89 19.15 9.83
N VAL A 429 9.92 18.42 9.40
CA VAL A 429 9.85 17.54 8.22
C VAL A 429 8.77 16.46 8.40
N LEU A 430 8.74 15.81 9.57
CA LEU A 430 7.72 14.79 9.88
C LEU A 430 6.31 15.36 9.91
N LEU A 431 6.14 16.52 10.56
CA LEU A 431 4.84 17.21 10.60
C LEU A 431 4.39 17.66 9.22
N ALA A 432 5.31 18.11 8.35
CA ALA A 432 5.01 18.46 6.98
C ALA A 432 4.52 17.25 6.17
N GLY A 433 5.24 16.13 6.25
CA GLY A 433 4.82 14.88 5.61
C GLY A 433 3.46 14.40 6.10
N ALA A 434 3.24 14.37 7.42
CA ALA A 434 1.96 13.97 8.01
C ALA A 434 0.82 14.95 7.65
N GLY A 435 1.08 16.26 7.70
CA GLY A 435 0.09 17.29 7.35
C GLY A 435 -0.35 17.20 5.89
N LEU A 436 0.59 16.99 4.95
CA LEU A 436 0.28 16.78 3.54
C LEU A 436 -0.55 15.50 3.32
N MET A 437 -0.20 14.40 3.99
CA MET A 437 -0.95 13.14 3.89
C MET A 437 -2.36 13.27 4.49
N ILE A 438 -2.51 13.96 5.63
CA ILE A 438 -3.82 14.24 6.23
C ILE A 438 -4.66 15.09 5.28
N ASN A 439 -4.13 16.18 4.73
CA ASN A 439 -4.83 17.04 3.78
C ASN A 439 -5.22 16.27 2.51
N SER A 440 -4.29 15.44 1.98
CA SER A 440 -4.55 14.56 0.83
C SER A 440 -5.69 13.57 1.12
N LEU A 441 -5.68 12.92 2.30
CA LEU A 441 -6.74 11.99 2.69
C LEU A 441 -8.09 12.69 2.88
N LEU A 442 -8.11 13.87 3.51
CA LEU A 442 -9.33 14.66 3.67
C LEU A 442 -9.92 15.05 2.32
N ARG A 443 -9.08 15.51 1.37
CA ARG A 443 -9.54 15.81 0.02
C ARG A 443 -10.08 14.58 -0.68
N LEU A 444 -9.40 13.43 -0.55
CA LEU A 444 -9.82 12.18 -1.17
C LEU A 444 -11.16 11.67 -0.60
N GLN A 445 -11.41 11.88 0.69
CA GLN A 445 -12.69 11.55 1.34
C GLN A 445 -13.87 12.44 0.88
N HIS A 446 -13.58 13.66 0.40
CA HIS A 446 -14.58 14.59 -0.13
C HIS A 446 -14.74 14.49 -1.65
N VAL A 447 -14.02 13.58 -2.31
CA VAL A 447 -14.22 13.32 -3.73
C VAL A 447 -15.57 12.66 -3.94
N GLU A 448 -16.39 13.26 -4.77
CA GLU A 448 -17.63 12.63 -5.22
C GLU A 448 -17.30 11.44 -6.13
N PRO A 449 -17.69 10.22 -5.76
CA PRO A 449 -17.39 9.03 -6.54
C PRO A 449 -18.22 8.94 -7.85
N GLY A 450 -19.26 9.76 -8.00
CA GLY A 450 -20.20 9.76 -9.12
C GLY A 450 -21.37 8.79 -8.96
N PHE A 451 -21.49 8.14 -7.80
CA PHE A 451 -22.57 7.21 -7.45
C PHE A 451 -22.85 7.23 -5.94
N ARG A 452 -23.96 6.68 -5.55
CA ARG A 452 -24.34 6.55 -4.13
C ARG A 452 -23.73 5.28 -3.52
N THR A 453 -23.27 5.38 -2.28
CA THR A 453 -22.66 4.25 -1.56
C THR A 453 -23.54 3.68 -0.47
N ASP A 454 -24.39 4.50 0.14
CA ASP A 454 -25.19 4.15 1.30
C ASP A 454 -26.33 3.18 0.97
N HIS A 455 -26.52 2.22 1.87
CA HIS A 455 -27.55 1.19 1.78
C HIS A 455 -27.51 0.32 0.51
N ILE A 456 -26.32 0.10 -0.07
CA ILE A 456 -26.15 -0.78 -1.23
C ILE A 456 -25.30 -1.99 -0.83
N MET A 457 -25.91 -3.18 -0.96
CA MET A 457 -25.23 -4.48 -0.88
C MET A 457 -24.76 -4.89 -2.25
N THR A 458 -23.56 -5.43 -2.33
CA THR A 458 -23.01 -6.01 -3.56
C THR A 458 -22.57 -7.44 -3.33
N MET A 459 -22.68 -8.28 -4.36
CA MET A 459 -22.21 -9.64 -4.36
C MET A 459 -21.89 -10.11 -5.76
N GLN A 460 -20.96 -11.01 -5.92
CA GLN A 460 -20.58 -11.58 -7.22
C GLN A 460 -21.26 -12.94 -7.42
N ILE A 461 -21.81 -13.14 -8.61
CA ILE A 461 -22.41 -14.38 -9.06
C ILE A 461 -21.73 -14.74 -10.37
N SER A 462 -21.17 -15.96 -10.47
CA SER A 462 -20.55 -16.44 -11.69
C SER A 462 -21.15 -17.76 -12.10
N LEU A 463 -21.77 -17.74 -13.23
CA LEU A 463 -22.48 -18.90 -13.80
C LEU A 463 -21.46 -19.84 -14.46
N PRO A 464 -21.49 -21.15 -14.17
CA PRO A 464 -20.56 -22.12 -14.75
C PRO A 464 -20.86 -22.30 -16.26
N SER A 465 -19.80 -22.25 -17.09
CA SER A 465 -19.91 -22.36 -18.54
C SER A 465 -20.42 -23.74 -19.03
N ALA A 466 -20.27 -24.77 -18.20
CA ALA A 466 -20.83 -26.09 -18.49
C ALA A 466 -22.37 -26.08 -18.62
N LYS A 467 -23.05 -25.26 -17.81
CA LYS A 467 -24.51 -25.12 -17.82
C LYS A 467 -24.98 -23.89 -18.62
N TYR A 468 -24.23 -22.80 -18.50
CA TYR A 468 -24.51 -21.51 -19.12
C TYR A 468 -23.51 -21.24 -20.25
N ALA A 469 -23.52 -22.10 -21.23
CA ALA A 469 -22.57 -22.09 -22.33
C ALA A 469 -22.72 -20.81 -23.19
N PRO A 470 -21.62 -20.29 -23.74
CA PRO A 470 -21.62 -19.09 -24.58
C PRO A 470 -22.49 -19.17 -25.83
N ASP A 471 -22.80 -20.37 -26.31
CA ASP A 471 -23.70 -20.63 -27.44
C ASP A 471 -25.19 -20.55 -27.05
N ARG A 472 -25.50 -20.44 -25.75
CA ARG A 472 -26.85 -20.32 -25.18
C ARG A 472 -26.99 -19.10 -24.25
N PRO A 473 -26.77 -17.89 -24.75
CA PRO A 473 -26.73 -16.69 -23.95
C PRO A 473 -28.09 -16.38 -23.28
N GLU A 474 -29.19 -16.90 -23.84
CA GLU A 474 -30.52 -16.78 -23.26
C GLU A 474 -30.63 -17.42 -21.86
N LEU A 475 -29.84 -18.46 -21.58
CA LEU A 475 -29.79 -19.06 -20.25
C LEU A 475 -29.10 -18.10 -19.25
N THR A 476 -28.01 -17.47 -19.67
CA THR A 476 -27.25 -16.50 -18.84
C THR A 476 -28.10 -15.26 -18.58
N THR A 477 -28.63 -14.64 -19.62
CA THR A 477 -29.47 -13.42 -19.48
C THR A 477 -30.75 -13.70 -18.73
N GLY A 478 -31.40 -14.86 -19.01
CA GLY A 478 -32.60 -15.30 -18.32
C GLY A 478 -32.41 -15.56 -16.84
N PHE A 479 -31.27 -16.12 -16.43
CA PHE A 479 -30.93 -16.30 -15.03
C PHE A 479 -30.82 -14.96 -14.30
N PHE A 480 -30.06 -14.01 -14.83
CA PHE A 480 -29.88 -12.71 -14.17
C PHE A 480 -31.17 -11.89 -14.16
N GLN A 481 -32.00 -11.96 -15.21
CA GLN A 481 -33.27 -11.27 -15.21
C GLN A 481 -34.21 -11.82 -14.12
N GLN A 482 -34.40 -13.15 -14.05
CA GLN A 482 -35.23 -13.78 -13.03
C GLN A 482 -34.69 -13.48 -11.62
N LEU A 483 -33.38 -13.45 -11.44
CA LEU A 483 -32.78 -13.10 -10.17
C LEU A 483 -33.12 -11.67 -9.75
N ILE A 484 -32.95 -10.69 -10.66
CA ILE A 484 -33.29 -9.29 -10.40
C ILE A 484 -34.75 -9.17 -9.99
N ASP A 485 -35.65 -9.82 -10.71
CA ASP A 485 -37.11 -9.76 -10.44
C ASP A 485 -37.48 -10.35 -9.07
N ARG A 486 -36.88 -11.49 -8.70
CA ARG A 486 -37.08 -12.13 -7.39
C ARG A 486 -36.48 -11.29 -6.26
N VAL A 487 -35.29 -10.75 -6.44
CA VAL A 487 -34.64 -9.91 -5.43
C VAL A 487 -35.41 -8.60 -5.22
N LYS A 488 -35.92 -7.97 -6.30
CA LYS A 488 -36.79 -6.79 -6.18
C LYS A 488 -38.09 -7.07 -5.41
N ALA A 489 -38.56 -8.30 -5.43
CA ALA A 489 -39.78 -8.69 -4.68
C ALA A 489 -39.52 -8.90 -3.18
N LEU A 490 -38.31 -8.95 -2.71
CA LEU A 490 -37.97 -9.13 -1.30
C LEU A 490 -38.34 -7.88 -0.49
N PRO A 491 -38.94 -8.05 0.71
CA PRO A 491 -39.22 -6.93 1.59
C PRO A 491 -37.96 -6.16 2.00
N GLY A 492 -38.00 -4.84 1.84
CA GLY A 492 -36.83 -3.99 2.18
C GLY A 492 -35.89 -3.72 1.01
N VAL A 493 -36.12 -4.31 -0.17
CA VAL A 493 -35.37 -3.98 -1.39
C VAL A 493 -36.05 -2.81 -2.10
N GLU A 494 -35.30 -1.79 -2.42
CA GLU A 494 -35.75 -0.61 -3.17
C GLU A 494 -35.46 -0.76 -4.68
N ALA A 495 -34.26 -1.26 -5.00
CA ALA A 495 -33.83 -1.50 -6.37
C ALA A 495 -32.77 -2.60 -6.41
N ALA A 496 -32.72 -3.35 -7.54
CA ALA A 496 -31.69 -4.35 -7.78
C ALA A 496 -31.24 -4.30 -9.24
N SER A 497 -29.96 -4.50 -9.48
CA SER A 497 -29.36 -4.48 -10.81
C SER A 497 -28.11 -5.36 -10.87
N VAL A 498 -27.71 -5.74 -12.09
CA VAL A 498 -26.44 -6.43 -12.30
C VAL A 498 -25.51 -5.61 -13.19
N THR A 499 -24.21 -5.79 -12.96
CA THR A 499 -23.15 -5.18 -13.75
C THR A 499 -21.94 -6.13 -13.90
N SER A 500 -21.26 -6.07 -15.03
CA SER A 500 -20.03 -6.85 -15.24
C SER A 500 -18.85 -6.36 -14.39
N ALA A 501 -18.91 -5.12 -13.89
CA ALA A 501 -17.89 -4.55 -13.02
C ALA A 501 -18.48 -3.49 -12.09
N LEU A 502 -18.12 -3.55 -10.81
CA LEU A 502 -18.51 -2.54 -9.83
C LEU A 502 -17.54 -1.34 -9.83
N PRO A 503 -18.03 -0.14 -9.48
CA PRO A 503 -17.15 0.97 -9.15
C PRO A 503 -16.16 0.60 -8.03
N LEU A 504 -14.97 1.21 -8.03
CA LEU A 504 -13.89 1.06 -7.04
C LEU A 504 -13.20 -0.32 -7.01
N THR A 505 -13.60 -1.28 -7.83
CA THR A 505 -12.99 -2.62 -7.85
C THR A 505 -11.81 -2.75 -8.81
N ASN A 506 -11.49 -1.69 -9.55
CA ASN A 506 -10.47 -1.69 -10.63
C ASN A 506 -10.68 -2.87 -11.62
N SER A 507 -11.92 -3.32 -11.73
CA SER A 507 -12.36 -4.37 -12.65
C SER A 507 -13.05 -3.74 -13.85
N GLY A 508 -12.92 -4.36 -15.00
CA GLY A 508 -13.52 -3.89 -16.24
C GLY A 508 -12.65 -4.21 -17.44
N TRP A 509 -13.25 -4.15 -18.60
CA TRP A 509 -12.56 -4.43 -19.87
C TRP A 509 -12.41 -3.15 -20.67
N GLY A 510 -11.22 -2.93 -21.23
CA GLY A 510 -11.03 -1.92 -22.26
C GLY A 510 -11.44 -2.49 -23.63
N LYS A 511 -12.24 -1.74 -24.38
CA LYS A 511 -12.56 -2.04 -25.79
C LYS A 511 -12.19 -0.88 -26.68
N LEU A 512 -11.70 -1.20 -27.86
CA LEU A 512 -11.59 -0.23 -28.94
C LEU A 512 -13.01 0.18 -29.38
N PHE A 513 -13.21 1.42 -29.79
CA PHE A 513 -14.49 1.83 -30.33
C PHE A 513 -14.33 2.82 -31.48
N THR A 514 -15.33 2.85 -32.35
CA THR A 514 -15.42 3.82 -33.46
C THR A 514 -16.77 4.48 -33.50
N ILE A 515 -16.84 5.66 -34.11
CA ILE A 515 -18.08 6.43 -34.32
C ILE A 515 -18.37 6.37 -35.81
N ASP A 516 -19.58 5.88 -36.19
CA ASP A 516 -19.95 5.60 -37.58
C ASP A 516 -19.83 6.82 -38.53
N ASP A 517 -20.20 8.02 -38.05
CA ASP A 517 -20.20 9.24 -38.83
C ASP A 517 -18.81 9.91 -38.94
N ARG A 518 -17.72 9.25 -38.49
CA ARG A 518 -16.36 9.81 -38.54
C ARG A 518 -15.50 9.08 -39.57
N PRO A 519 -14.50 9.74 -40.14
CA PRO A 519 -13.51 9.06 -40.94
C PRO A 519 -12.86 7.90 -40.17
N ALA A 520 -12.73 6.76 -40.84
CA ALA A 520 -12.08 5.60 -40.23
C ALA A 520 -10.64 5.95 -39.83
N PRO A 521 -10.16 5.56 -38.65
CA PRO A 521 -8.77 5.69 -38.24
C PRO A 521 -7.85 5.03 -39.26
N LYS A 522 -6.65 5.57 -39.45
CA LYS A 522 -5.68 5.04 -40.41
C LYS A 522 -4.90 3.85 -39.87
N SER A 523 -4.78 3.77 -38.57
CA SER A 523 -4.09 2.67 -37.87
C SER A 523 -4.89 2.29 -36.62
N LEU A 524 -4.62 1.12 -36.05
CA LEU A 524 -5.22 0.69 -34.80
C LEU A 524 -4.78 1.55 -33.61
N ASP A 525 -3.61 2.18 -33.70
CA ASP A 525 -3.12 3.10 -32.67
C ASP A 525 -3.97 4.38 -32.54
N ASP A 526 -4.59 4.78 -33.66
CA ASP A 526 -5.49 5.92 -33.72
C ASP A 526 -6.91 5.59 -33.20
N VAL A 527 -7.23 4.29 -32.99
CA VAL A 527 -8.54 3.88 -32.49
C VAL A 527 -8.60 4.10 -30.97
N PRO A 528 -9.53 4.92 -30.47
CA PRO A 528 -9.66 5.17 -29.04
C PRO A 528 -10.09 3.92 -28.28
N ASN A 529 -9.62 3.84 -27.03
CA ASN A 529 -10.00 2.79 -26.08
C ASN A 529 -10.93 3.39 -25.02
N VAL A 530 -11.96 2.64 -24.65
CA VAL A 530 -12.92 2.99 -23.59
C VAL A 530 -13.06 1.83 -22.61
N GLN A 531 -13.41 2.16 -21.38
CA GLN A 531 -13.88 1.16 -20.43
C GLN A 531 -15.28 0.70 -20.85
N TYR A 532 -15.48 -0.61 -20.86
CA TYR A 532 -16.70 -1.23 -21.33
C TYR A 532 -17.40 -1.97 -20.20
N ARG A 533 -18.74 -1.79 -20.10
CA ARG A 533 -19.54 -2.40 -19.03
C ARG A 533 -20.87 -2.90 -19.54
N GLN A 534 -21.19 -4.13 -19.18
CA GLN A 534 -22.52 -4.72 -19.38
C GLN A 534 -23.34 -4.47 -18.12
N VAL A 535 -24.55 -3.94 -18.26
CA VAL A 535 -25.41 -3.57 -17.14
C VAL A 535 -26.86 -4.00 -17.41
N SER A 536 -27.65 -4.16 -16.34
CA SER A 536 -29.11 -4.28 -16.44
C SER A 536 -29.77 -2.89 -16.54
N PRO A 537 -31.02 -2.76 -16.99
CA PRO A 537 -31.70 -1.47 -17.16
C PRO A 537 -31.67 -0.56 -15.94
N ASP A 538 -31.82 -1.12 -14.74
CA ASP A 538 -31.90 -0.37 -13.48
C ASP A 538 -30.55 -0.02 -12.85
N TYR A 539 -29.43 -0.29 -13.52
CA TYR A 539 -28.08 -0.06 -12.96
C TYR A 539 -27.88 1.38 -12.49
N PHE A 540 -28.21 2.36 -13.35
CA PHE A 540 -28.01 3.78 -13.03
C PHE A 540 -28.93 4.24 -11.89
N SER A 541 -30.17 3.76 -11.84
CA SER A 541 -31.11 4.07 -10.76
C SER A 541 -30.69 3.39 -9.45
N THR A 542 -30.20 2.15 -9.48
CA THR A 542 -29.72 1.41 -8.30
C THR A 542 -28.54 2.13 -7.64
N LEU A 543 -27.58 2.59 -8.42
CA LEU A 543 -26.41 3.30 -7.93
C LEU A 543 -26.60 4.83 -7.86
N ALA A 544 -27.80 5.34 -8.21
CA ALA A 544 -28.14 6.77 -8.29
C ALA A 544 -27.14 7.58 -9.17
N ILE A 545 -26.67 7.00 -10.29
CA ILE A 545 -25.83 7.69 -11.28
C ILE A 545 -26.74 8.62 -12.11
N PRO A 546 -26.47 9.93 -12.18
CA PRO A 546 -27.36 10.87 -12.84
C PRO A 546 -27.35 10.71 -14.37
N ILE A 547 -28.53 10.71 -14.98
CA ILE A 547 -28.68 10.85 -16.42
C ILE A 547 -28.60 12.34 -16.75
N LEU A 548 -27.60 12.74 -17.52
CA LEU A 548 -27.36 14.13 -17.87
C LEU A 548 -28.07 14.54 -19.14
N LYS A 549 -28.23 13.60 -20.10
CA LYS A 549 -28.90 13.85 -21.39
C LYS A 549 -29.53 12.57 -21.91
N GLY A 550 -30.57 12.69 -22.67
CA GLY A 550 -31.28 11.56 -23.27
C GLY A 550 -32.15 10.78 -22.27
N ARG A 551 -32.15 9.46 -22.36
CA ARG A 551 -32.91 8.57 -21.50
C ARG A 551 -32.07 7.43 -20.91
N PRO A 552 -32.47 6.84 -19.77
CA PRO A 552 -31.90 5.60 -19.28
C PRO A 552 -32.26 4.42 -20.19
N PHE A 553 -31.64 3.29 -19.95
CA PHE A 553 -32.13 2.00 -20.48
C PHE A 553 -33.52 1.71 -19.95
N SER A 554 -34.29 0.93 -20.69
CA SER A 554 -35.64 0.54 -20.33
C SER A 554 -35.86 -0.96 -20.60
N GLU A 555 -36.87 -1.53 -19.99
CA GLU A 555 -37.28 -2.93 -20.25
C GLU A 555 -37.74 -3.19 -21.69
N ARG A 556 -37.94 -2.12 -22.50
CA ARG A 556 -38.24 -2.22 -23.93
C ARG A 556 -36.98 -2.43 -24.79
N ASP A 557 -35.82 -2.15 -24.25
CA ASP A 557 -34.52 -2.30 -24.95
C ASP A 557 -34.00 -3.75 -24.83
N THR A 558 -34.77 -4.68 -25.44
CA THR A 558 -34.54 -6.12 -25.38
C THR A 558 -33.65 -6.59 -26.55
N ARG A 559 -33.27 -7.87 -26.55
CA ARG A 559 -32.44 -8.50 -27.56
C ARG A 559 -32.97 -8.36 -29.00
N GLY A 560 -34.27 -8.23 -29.22
CA GLY A 560 -34.89 -8.08 -30.54
C GLY A 560 -34.97 -6.65 -31.06
N THR A 561 -34.55 -5.67 -30.27
CA THR A 561 -34.63 -4.26 -30.62
C THR A 561 -33.31 -3.70 -31.12
N LEU A 562 -33.25 -2.44 -31.57
CA LEU A 562 -32.04 -1.77 -31.96
C LEU A 562 -31.07 -1.74 -30.76
N PRO A 563 -29.80 -2.18 -30.92
CA PRO A 563 -28.84 -2.13 -29.86
C PRO A 563 -28.58 -0.69 -29.42
N VAL A 564 -28.59 -0.47 -28.08
CA VAL A 564 -28.44 0.85 -27.49
C VAL A 564 -27.25 0.90 -26.54
N ALA A 565 -26.62 2.05 -26.48
CA ALA A 565 -25.53 2.34 -25.54
C ALA A 565 -25.80 3.63 -24.78
N ILE A 566 -25.26 3.70 -23.59
CA ILE A 566 -25.15 4.94 -22.80
C ILE A 566 -23.65 5.22 -22.61
N ILE A 567 -23.26 6.48 -22.75
CA ILE A 567 -21.88 6.94 -22.61
C ILE A 567 -21.76 7.84 -21.38
N ASN A 568 -20.57 7.91 -20.78
CA ASN A 568 -20.34 8.88 -19.71
C ASN A 568 -20.00 10.28 -20.26
N GLU A 569 -19.99 11.26 -19.38
CA GLU A 569 -19.69 12.64 -19.70
C GLU A 569 -18.29 12.82 -20.31
N THR A 570 -17.31 12.05 -19.85
CA THR A 570 -15.93 12.05 -20.38
C THR A 570 -15.89 11.63 -21.86
N VAL A 571 -16.64 10.61 -22.28
CA VAL A 571 -16.79 10.24 -23.71
C VAL A 571 -17.51 11.34 -24.47
N ALA A 572 -18.61 11.88 -23.92
CA ALA A 572 -19.35 12.95 -24.57
C ALA A 572 -18.49 14.19 -24.82
N ARG A 573 -17.74 14.64 -23.83
CA ARG A 573 -16.83 15.81 -23.96
C ARG A 573 -15.63 15.53 -24.87
N GLY A 574 -15.02 14.35 -24.79
CA GLY A 574 -13.82 14.01 -25.55
C GLY A 574 -14.08 13.75 -27.04
N PHE A 575 -15.21 13.16 -27.34
CA PHE A 575 -15.52 12.69 -28.69
C PHE A 575 -16.72 13.38 -29.36
N PHE A 576 -17.52 14.17 -28.67
CA PHE A 576 -18.72 14.82 -29.22
C PHE A 576 -18.78 16.31 -28.79
N ALA A 577 -17.62 16.96 -28.56
CA ALA A 577 -17.58 18.35 -28.10
C ALA A 577 -18.43 19.33 -28.95
N ASP A 578 -18.48 19.10 -30.28
CA ASP A 578 -19.15 19.94 -31.24
C ASP A 578 -20.49 19.39 -31.76
N ALA A 579 -20.97 18.26 -31.21
CA ALA A 579 -22.17 17.58 -31.69
C ALA A 579 -22.97 16.94 -30.59
N ASP A 580 -24.28 16.81 -30.78
CA ASP A 580 -25.10 16.01 -29.87
C ASP A 580 -24.81 14.52 -30.05
N PRO A 581 -24.37 13.80 -28.97
CA PRO A 581 -24.13 12.38 -29.06
C PRO A 581 -25.41 11.53 -29.17
N ILE A 582 -26.58 12.06 -28.77
CA ILE A 582 -27.84 11.29 -28.78
C ILE A 582 -28.26 10.97 -30.22
N GLY A 583 -28.57 9.69 -30.46
CA GLY A 583 -28.93 9.18 -31.79
C GLY A 583 -27.75 8.85 -32.69
N LYS A 584 -26.51 9.23 -32.29
CA LYS A 584 -25.31 8.82 -33.02
C LYS A 584 -25.01 7.34 -32.77
N ARG A 585 -24.32 6.72 -33.74
CA ARG A 585 -23.99 5.30 -33.68
C ARG A 585 -22.50 5.11 -33.42
N LEU A 586 -22.19 4.12 -32.62
CA LEU A 586 -20.81 3.66 -32.33
C LEU A 586 -20.73 2.14 -32.50
N SER A 587 -19.52 1.67 -32.82
CA SER A 587 -19.19 0.26 -32.86
C SER A 587 -18.12 -0.05 -31.80
N LEU A 588 -18.29 -1.16 -31.07
CA LEU A 588 -17.31 -1.65 -30.10
C LEU A 588 -16.42 -2.69 -30.81
N GLY A 589 -15.20 -2.28 -31.09
CA GLY A 589 -14.17 -3.03 -31.79
C GLY A 589 -13.36 -2.15 -32.74
N PRO A 590 -12.30 -2.68 -33.32
CA PRO A 590 -11.55 -1.98 -34.37
C PRO A 590 -12.40 -1.84 -35.63
N PRO A 591 -12.10 -0.84 -36.49
CA PRO A 591 -12.72 -0.75 -37.84
C PRO A 591 -12.46 -2.04 -38.63
N GLU A 592 -13.49 -2.55 -39.31
CA GLU A 592 -13.39 -3.80 -40.07
C GLU A 592 -12.22 -3.77 -41.09
N GLN A 593 -11.93 -2.61 -41.68
CA GLN A 593 -10.87 -2.41 -42.66
C GLN A 593 -9.46 -2.57 -42.08
N LEU A 594 -9.32 -2.40 -40.76
CA LEU A 594 -8.03 -2.53 -40.07
C LEU A 594 -7.82 -3.95 -39.49
N VAL A 595 -8.83 -4.81 -39.58
CA VAL A 595 -8.72 -6.19 -39.12
C VAL A 595 -8.21 -7.06 -40.27
N PRO A 596 -7.07 -7.77 -40.13
CA PRO A 596 -6.55 -8.62 -41.17
C PRO A 596 -7.54 -9.75 -41.57
N ALA A 597 -7.51 -10.11 -42.84
CA ALA A 597 -8.33 -11.16 -43.33
C ALA A 597 -8.04 -12.50 -42.61
N GLY A 598 -9.08 -13.21 -42.22
CA GLY A 598 -8.99 -14.50 -41.54
C GLY A 598 -8.92 -14.48 -40.01
N ILE A 599 -8.80 -13.31 -39.36
CA ILE A 599 -8.86 -13.19 -37.90
C ILE A 599 -10.30 -13.29 -37.41
N LEU A 600 -11.21 -12.62 -38.10
CA LEU A 600 -12.64 -12.69 -37.77
C LEU A 600 -13.27 -13.89 -38.52
N PRO A 601 -14.23 -14.60 -37.92
CA PRO A 601 -14.98 -15.65 -38.60
C PRO A 601 -15.70 -15.10 -39.83
N PRO A 602 -15.88 -15.94 -40.89
CA PRO A 602 -16.65 -15.52 -42.02
C PRO A 602 -18.04 -15.02 -41.64
N GLY A 603 -18.39 -13.80 -42.08
CA GLY A 603 -19.69 -13.19 -41.79
C GLY A 603 -19.78 -12.48 -40.42
N PHE A 604 -18.68 -12.42 -39.66
CA PHE A 604 -18.65 -11.62 -38.44
C PHE A 604 -18.78 -10.14 -38.76
N ARG A 605 -19.59 -9.43 -37.99
CA ARG A 605 -19.67 -7.97 -37.99
C ARG A 605 -19.70 -7.45 -36.56
N PHE A 606 -18.98 -6.38 -36.31
CA PHE A 606 -19.09 -5.68 -35.04
C PHE A 606 -20.50 -5.12 -34.84
N GLN A 607 -21.02 -5.21 -33.62
CA GLN A 607 -22.32 -4.69 -33.28
C GLN A 607 -22.25 -3.16 -33.20
N HIS A 608 -23.21 -2.50 -33.85
CA HIS A 608 -23.38 -1.05 -33.77
C HIS A 608 -24.45 -0.71 -32.75
N PHE A 609 -24.13 0.23 -31.88
CA PHE A 609 -25.00 0.71 -30.82
C PHE A 609 -25.43 2.14 -31.09
N THR A 610 -26.69 2.45 -30.85
CA THR A 610 -27.21 3.84 -30.89
C THR A 610 -27.10 4.43 -29.50
N ILE A 611 -26.46 5.61 -29.39
CA ILE A 611 -26.36 6.34 -28.12
C ILE A 611 -27.72 6.90 -27.75
N VAL A 612 -28.29 6.47 -26.61
CA VAL A 612 -29.61 6.89 -26.12
C VAL A 612 -29.52 7.78 -24.89
N GLY A 613 -28.39 7.81 -24.21
CA GLY A 613 -28.20 8.60 -22.99
C GLY A 613 -26.74 8.94 -22.73
N VAL A 614 -26.57 10.00 -21.93
CA VAL A 614 -25.30 10.43 -21.36
C VAL A 614 -25.46 10.45 -19.85
N VAL A 615 -24.56 9.79 -19.13
CA VAL A 615 -24.55 9.71 -17.66
C VAL A 615 -23.37 10.49 -17.08
N GLY A 616 -23.46 10.82 -15.79
CA GLY A 616 -22.35 11.40 -15.05
C GLY A 616 -21.16 10.45 -14.99
N ASP A 617 -19.97 11.02 -14.81
CA ASP A 617 -18.73 10.26 -14.69
C ASP A 617 -18.68 9.51 -13.35
N VAL A 618 -18.15 8.29 -13.35
CA VAL A 618 -18.00 7.40 -12.20
C VAL A 618 -16.53 7.03 -11.99
N ARG A 619 -16.06 7.00 -10.75
CA ARG A 619 -14.69 6.60 -10.40
C ARG A 619 -14.58 5.09 -10.23
N HIS A 620 -14.41 4.39 -11.31
CA HIS A 620 -14.28 2.92 -11.30
C HIS A 620 -12.92 2.41 -10.85
N ASN A 621 -11.82 3.10 -11.23
CA ASN A 621 -10.45 2.64 -11.00
C ASN A 621 -9.86 3.13 -9.66
N GLY A 622 -10.70 3.68 -8.79
CA GLY A 622 -10.31 4.25 -7.50
C GLY A 622 -10.50 5.77 -7.44
N LEU A 623 -10.71 6.29 -6.24
CA LEU A 623 -11.00 7.71 -6.02
C LEU A 623 -9.85 8.64 -6.42
N ASN A 624 -8.62 8.13 -6.38
CA ASN A 624 -7.41 8.88 -6.72
C ASN A 624 -7.10 8.91 -8.24
N GLN A 625 -7.86 8.14 -9.05
CA GLN A 625 -7.66 8.10 -10.49
C GLN A 625 -8.58 9.11 -11.20
N PRO A 626 -8.17 9.64 -12.36
CA PRO A 626 -9.05 10.48 -13.18
C PRO A 626 -10.26 9.68 -13.67
N PHE A 627 -11.32 10.36 -14.08
CA PHE A 627 -12.43 9.75 -14.78
C PHE A 627 -11.96 9.14 -16.11
N ALA A 628 -12.36 7.90 -16.36
CA ALA A 628 -12.06 7.21 -17.60
C ALA A 628 -13.23 7.37 -18.59
N PRO A 629 -12.97 7.38 -19.91
CA PRO A 629 -14.03 7.26 -20.91
C PRO A 629 -14.71 5.89 -20.78
N GLU A 630 -16.06 5.87 -20.68
CA GLU A 630 -16.84 4.65 -20.43
C GLU A 630 -18.06 4.54 -21.34
N ILE A 631 -18.31 3.32 -21.81
CA ILE A 631 -19.51 2.94 -22.57
C ILE A 631 -20.21 1.81 -21.82
N TYR A 632 -21.54 1.98 -21.65
CA TYR A 632 -22.42 1.02 -21.04
C TYR A 632 -23.34 0.42 -22.10
N THR A 633 -23.49 -0.90 -22.07
CA THR A 633 -24.44 -1.63 -22.95
C THR A 633 -25.32 -2.53 -22.08
N LEU A 634 -26.46 -2.91 -22.63
CA LEU A 634 -27.33 -3.85 -21.95
C LEU A 634 -26.81 -5.27 -22.07
N HIS A 635 -26.72 -5.95 -20.93
CA HIS A 635 -26.32 -7.36 -20.87
C HIS A 635 -27.19 -8.27 -21.78
N GLU A 636 -28.48 -7.94 -21.94
CA GLU A 636 -29.42 -8.68 -22.78
C GLU A 636 -29.23 -8.48 -24.29
N GLN A 637 -28.67 -7.32 -24.69
CA GLN A 637 -28.48 -6.97 -26.09
C GLN A 637 -27.12 -7.38 -26.66
N GLU A 638 -26.23 -7.94 -25.84
CA GLU A 638 -24.96 -8.43 -26.33
C GLU A 638 -25.17 -9.57 -27.34
N LEU A 639 -24.55 -9.42 -28.51
CA LEU A 639 -24.60 -10.43 -29.54
C LEU A 639 -23.81 -11.65 -29.11
N THR A 640 -24.39 -12.82 -29.36
CA THR A 640 -23.69 -14.09 -29.32
C THR A 640 -22.75 -14.21 -30.49
N SER A 641 -21.54 -13.83 -30.28
CA SER A 641 -20.42 -14.19 -31.16
C SER A 641 -19.30 -14.77 -30.33
N LYS A 642 -18.37 -15.46 -30.99
CA LYS A 642 -17.13 -15.90 -30.30
C LYS A 642 -16.33 -14.74 -29.66
N PHE A 643 -16.72 -13.48 -29.91
CA PHE A 643 -16.02 -12.25 -29.50
C PHE A 643 -16.86 -11.29 -28.67
N ALA A 644 -18.16 -11.59 -28.46
CA ALA A 644 -19.04 -10.77 -27.64
C ALA A 644 -20.16 -11.65 -27.08
N ASN A 645 -20.04 -12.03 -25.83
CA ASN A 645 -21.01 -12.83 -25.10
C ASN A 645 -21.50 -12.06 -23.86
N PRO A 646 -22.73 -12.28 -23.44
CA PRO A 646 -23.17 -11.84 -22.12
C PRO A 646 -22.24 -12.40 -21.05
N SER A 647 -21.74 -11.54 -20.16
CA SER A 647 -20.86 -12.01 -19.08
C SER A 647 -21.57 -13.02 -18.20
N GLY A 648 -20.98 -14.19 -18.05
CA GLY A 648 -21.45 -15.20 -17.10
C GLY A 648 -21.09 -14.83 -15.64
N SER A 649 -20.21 -13.85 -15.42
CA SER A 649 -19.82 -13.36 -14.10
C SER A 649 -20.28 -11.92 -13.93
N MET A 650 -21.28 -11.69 -13.08
CA MET A 650 -21.87 -10.37 -12.83
C MET A 650 -21.87 -10.07 -11.33
N TYR A 651 -21.79 -8.79 -11.02
CA TYR A 651 -22.05 -8.29 -9.68
C TYR A 651 -23.53 -7.90 -9.58
N LEU A 652 -24.22 -8.43 -8.59
CA LEU A 652 -25.55 -8.00 -8.18
C LEU A 652 -25.36 -6.84 -7.20
N ALA A 653 -25.96 -5.70 -7.49
CA ALA A 653 -26.08 -4.55 -6.61
C ALA A 653 -27.53 -4.40 -6.15
N VAL A 654 -27.76 -4.33 -4.85
CA VAL A 654 -29.10 -4.25 -4.24
C VAL A 654 -29.16 -3.06 -3.32
N ARG A 655 -30.02 -2.08 -3.64
CA ARG A 655 -30.30 -0.95 -2.77
C ARG A 655 -31.46 -1.31 -1.83
N THR A 656 -31.27 -1.02 -0.55
CA THR A 656 -32.16 -1.45 0.53
C THR A 656 -32.66 -0.27 1.36
N THR A 657 -33.85 -0.40 1.94
CA THR A 657 -34.39 0.54 2.95
C THR A 657 -33.98 0.15 4.38
N THR A 658 -33.47 -1.06 4.55
CA THR A 658 -33.02 -1.63 5.84
C THR A 658 -31.54 -1.86 5.82
N GLU A 659 -30.95 -2.36 6.93
CA GLU A 659 -29.54 -2.75 7.00
C GLU A 659 -29.22 -3.79 5.91
N PRO A 660 -28.30 -3.50 4.98
CA PRO A 660 -28.05 -4.36 3.82
C PRO A 660 -27.65 -5.81 4.18
N SER A 661 -26.90 -6.00 5.26
CA SER A 661 -26.44 -7.31 5.74
C SER A 661 -27.58 -8.26 6.10
N SER A 662 -28.73 -7.73 6.48
CA SER A 662 -29.92 -8.52 6.87
C SER A 662 -30.55 -9.29 5.70
N LEU A 663 -30.34 -8.85 4.46
CA LEU A 663 -30.93 -9.45 3.27
C LEU A 663 -30.06 -10.54 2.62
N VAL A 664 -28.82 -10.72 3.06
CA VAL A 664 -27.88 -11.69 2.47
C VAL A 664 -28.44 -13.11 2.44
N GLY A 665 -29.08 -13.55 3.54
CA GLY A 665 -29.69 -14.87 3.63
C GLY A 665 -30.86 -15.06 2.66
N ALA A 666 -31.73 -14.04 2.53
CA ALA A 666 -32.86 -14.07 1.59
C ALA A 666 -32.38 -14.07 0.13
N ILE A 667 -31.40 -13.23 -0.21
CA ILE A 667 -30.84 -13.21 -1.57
C ILE A 667 -30.16 -14.54 -1.90
N ARG A 668 -29.42 -15.13 -0.96
CA ARG A 668 -28.81 -16.47 -1.14
C ARG A 668 -29.88 -17.52 -1.43
N HIS A 669 -30.99 -17.48 -0.73
CA HIS A 669 -32.11 -18.40 -0.96
C HIS A 669 -32.67 -18.25 -2.38
N GLU A 670 -32.88 -17.01 -2.86
CA GLU A 670 -33.38 -16.78 -4.22
C GLU A 670 -32.40 -17.27 -5.31
N VAL A 671 -31.11 -17.10 -5.10
CA VAL A 671 -30.08 -17.63 -6.02
C VAL A 671 -30.12 -19.17 -6.05
N GLN A 672 -30.24 -19.81 -4.89
CA GLN A 672 -30.30 -21.28 -4.79
C GLN A 672 -31.60 -21.88 -5.31
N GLU A 673 -32.71 -21.12 -5.23
CA GLU A 673 -34.00 -21.54 -5.86
C GLU A 673 -33.92 -21.49 -7.39
N LEU A 674 -33.12 -20.60 -7.96
CA LEU A 674 -32.86 -20.57 -9.41
C LEU A 674 -31.85 -21.64 -9.83
N ASP A 675 -30.80 -21.81 -9.05
CA ASP A 675 -29.77 -22.82 -9.31
C ASP A 675 -29.10 -23.26 -7.99
N ARG A 676 -29.38 -24.48 -7.57
CA ARG A 676 -28.87 -25.07 -6.30
C ARG A 676 -27.36 -25.21 -6.25
N GLU A 677 -26.69 -25.25 -7.38
CA GLU A 677 -25.22 -25.36 -7.46
C GLU A 677 -24.54 -24.00 -7.48
N GLN A 678 -25.33 -22.93 -7.53
CA GLN A 678 -24.79 -21.59 -7.63
C GLN A 678 -24.42 -21.03 -6.25
N SER A 679 -23.17 -20.59 -6.13
CA SER A 679 -22.66 -19.88 -4.96
C SER A 679 -22.64 -18.37 -5.16
N ILE A 680 -22.64 -17.64 -4.05
CA ILE A 680 -22.47 -16.19 -3.99
C ILE A 680 -21.12 -15.90 -3.36
N ASP A 681 -20.39 -14.94 -3.91
CA ASP A 681 -19.08 -14.51 -3.40
C ASP A 681 -18.98 -12.97 -3.31
N GLY A 682 -17.90 -12.47 -2.70
CA GLY A 682 -17.60 -11.05 -2.65
C GLY A 682 -18.70 -10.21 -2.01
N ILE A 683 -19.40 -10.75 -1.00
CA ILE A 683 -20.49 -10.05 -0.30
C ILE A 683 -19.89 -8.88 0.47
N ALA A 684 -20.23 -7.67 0.06
CA ALA A 684 -19.75 -6.44 0.70
C ALA A 684 -20.77 -5.31 0.52
N THR A 685 -20.79 -4.36 1.43
CA THR A 685 -21.50 -3.11 1.19
C THR A 685 -20.66 -2.18 0.32
N MET A 686 -21.29 -1.27 -0.41
CA MET A 686 -20.58 -0.28 -1.23
C MET A 686 -19.71 0.65 -0.37
N GLU A 687 -20.14 0.94 0.87
CA GLU A 687 -19.32 1.67 1.84
C GLU A 687 -18.04 0.89 2.22
N ALA A 688 -18.13 -0.44 2.36
CA ALA A 688 -16.97 -1.28 2.66
C ALA A 688 -15.98 -1.29 1.48
N LEU A 689 -16.48 -1.34 0.23
CA LEU A 689 -15.64 -1.21 -0.97
C LEU A 689 -14.95 0.16 -1.02
N LEU A 690 -15.68 1.24 -0.70
CA LEU A 690 -15.13 2.59 -0.61
C LEU A 690 -14.05 2.66 0.49
N ALA A 691 -14.33 2.10 1.66
CA ALA A 691 -13.36 2.04 2.77
C ALA A 691 -12.10 1.25 2.38
N THR A 692 -12.26 0.15 1.63
CA THR A 692 -11.14 -0.66 1.13
C THR A 692 -10.29 0.11 0.11
N SER A 693 -10.92 0.86 -0.80
CA SER A 693 -10.21 1.73 -1.76
C SER A 693 -9.35 2.81 -1.08
N LEU A 694 -9.78 3.30 0.09
CA LEU A 694 -9.06 4.31 0.89
C LEU A 694 -8.06 3.72 1.89
N SER A 695 -8.07 2.42 2.09
CA SER A 695 -7.39 1.75 3.20
C SER A 695 -5.89 1.99 3.23
N GLN A 696 -5.20 1.94 2.09
CA GLN A 696 -3.76 2.18 1.98
C GLN A 696 -3.39 3.64 2.34
N SER A 697 -4.19 4.61 1.87
CA SER A 697 -3.98 6.03 2.17
C SER A 697 -4.25 6.33 3.65
N ARG A 698 -5.31 5.74 4.23
CA ARG A 698 -5.63 5.84 5.66
C ARG A 698 -4.54 5.26 6.53
N PHE A 699 -4.04 4.07 6.20
CA PHE A 699 -2.98 3.39 6.93
C PHE A 699 -1.69 4.22 6.95
N SER A 700 -1.21 4.67 5.79
CA SER A 700 0.00 5.50 5.69
C SER A 700 -0.15 6.84 6.42
N THR A 701 -1.33 7.47 6.32
CA THR A 701 -1.63 8.74 7.01
C THR A 701 -1.66 8.56 8.53
N LEU A 702 -2.29 7.48 9.02
CA LEU A 702 -2.35 7.16 10.45
C LEU A 702 -0.94 6.98 11.04
N LEU A 703 -0.09 6.18 10.37
CA LEU A 703 1.27 5.92 10.84
C LEU A 703 2.12 7.20 10.85
N LEU A 704 2.09 7.97 9.76
CA LEU A 704 2.81 9.25 9.71
C LEU A 704 2.29 10.23 10.75
N GLY A 705 0.99 10.26 10.99
CA GLY A 705 0.37 11.06 12.05
C GLY A 705 0.84 10.67 13.45
N ILE A 706 0.90 9.37 13.75
CA ILE A 706 1.45 8.86 15.02
C ILE A 706 2.93 9.26 15.18
N PHE A 707 3.75 9.07 14.14
CA PHE A 707 5.16 9.43 14.19
C PHE A 707 5.38 10.94 14.34
N ALA A 708 4.57 11.75 13.67
CA ALA A 708 4.59 13.21 13.82
C ALA A 708 4.16 13.64 15.23
N GLY A 709 3.15 12.99 15.81
CA GLY A 709 2.73 13.22 17.21
C GLY A 709 3.84 12.85 18.20
N VAL A 710 4.49 11.70 18.02
CA VAL A 710 5.64 11.29 18.84
C VAL A 710 6.79 12.30 18.70
N ALA A 711 7.11 12.73 17.48
CA ALA A 711 8.13 13.74 17.23
C ALA A 711 7.81 15.08 17.92
N LEU A 712 6.55 15.50 17.89
CA LEU A 712 6.09 16.72 18.55
C LEU A 712 6.25 16.65 20.07
N ILE A 713 5.89 15.51 20.67
CA ILE A 713 6.07 15.28 22.12
C ILE A 713 7.56 15.29 22.48
N LEU A 714 8.39 14.60 21.66
CA LEU A 714 9.83 14.57 21.86
C LEU A 714 10.44 15.97 21.75
N ALA A 715 10.03 16.76 20.75
CA ALA A 715 10.46 18.15 20.59
C ALA A 715 10.08 19.03 21.82
N ALA A 716 8.89 18.83 22.36
CA ALA A 716 8.47 19.52 23.59
C ALA A 716 9.37 19.15 24.77
N VAL A 717 9.71 17.86 24.92
CA VAL A 717 10.61 17.36 25.98
C VAL A 717 12.03 17.91 25.80
N GLY A 718 12.53 17.98 24.57
CA GLY A 718 13.85 18.51 24.24
C GLY A 718 13.98 20.01 24.57
N ILE A 719 13.01 20.82 24.13
CA ILE A 719 12.95 22.24 24.45
C ILE A 719 12.87 22.45 25.97
N TYR A 720 11.95 21.72 26.65
CA TYR A 720 11.82 21.78 28.09
C TYR A 720 13.13 21.45 28.80
N GLY A 721 13.81 20.35 28.39
CA GLY A 721 15.07 19.91 28.98
C GLY A 721 16.18 20.97 28.88
N VAL A 722 16.35 21.55 27.67
CA VAL A 722 17.37 22.58 27.44
C VAL A 722 17.03 23.89 28.15
N MET A 723 15.76 24.31 28.16
CA MET A 723 15.34 25.51 28.89
C MET A 723 15.47 25.34 30.40
N ALA A 724 15.06 24.21 30.96
CA ALA A 724 15.21 23.90 32.38
C ALA A 724 16.70 23.92 32.82
N TYR A 725 17.58 23.33 32.00
CA TYR A 725 19.01 23.33 32.21
C TYR A 725 19.61 24.73 32.12
N THR A 726 19.23 25.54 31.14
CA THR A 726 19.71 26.91 30.95
C THR A 726 19.32 27.80 32.14
N VAL A 727 18.06 27.66 32.62
CA VAL A 727 17.58 28.36 33.80
C VAL A 727 18.39 27.95 35.04
N ALA A 728 18.63 26.66 35.27
CA ALA A 728 19.42 26.17 36.39
C ALA A 728 20.87 26.68 36.39
N GLN A 729 21.51 26.79 35.22
CA GLN A 729 22.85 27.36 35.10
C GLN A 729 22.92 28.87 35.36
N ARG A 730 21.83 29.59 35.06
CA ARG A 730 21.73 31.07 35.22
C ARG A 730 21.06 31.49 36.51
N THR A 731 20.83 30.57 37.44
CA THR A 731 20.09 30.90 38.69
C THR A 731 20.75 32.03 39.47
N HIS A 732 22.09 32.06 39.55
CA HIS A 732 22.84 33.12 40.17
C HIS A 732 22.75 34.45 39.41
N GLU A 733 22.89 34.46 38.08
CA GLU A 733 22.72 35.62 37.20
C GLU A 733 21.28 36.19 37.32
N ILE A 734 20.27 35.33 37.34
CA ILE A 734 18.87 35.69 37.50
C ILE A 734 18.66 36.26 38.91
N GLY A 735 19.25 35.64 39.93
CA GLY A 735 19.21 36.13 41.31
C GLY A 735 19.76 37.55 41.49
N ILE A 736 20.94 37.83 40.90
CA ILE A 736 21.55 39.17 40.90
C ILE A 736 20.63 40.18 40.18
N ARG A 737 20.07 39.84 39.02
CA ARG A 737 19.17 40.73 38.28
C ARG A 737 17.90 41.04 39.06
N VAL A 738 17.29 40.03 39.72
CA VAL A 738 16.11 40.22 40.57
C VAL A 738 16.47 41.07 41.81
N ALA A 739 17.65 40.87 42.42
CA ALA A 739 18.15 41.70 43.50
C ALA A 739 18.39 43.17 43.08
N LEU A 740 18.75 43.40 41.80
CA LEU A 740 18.92 44.72 41.19
C LEU A 740 17.59 45.34 40.67
N GLY A 741 16.43 44.69 40.92
CA GLY A 741 15.12 45.25 40.61
C GLY A 741 14.48 44.73 39.29
N ALA A 742 15.01 43.70 38.66
CA ALA A 742 14.36 43.12 37.47
C ALA A 742 13.01 42.48 37.83
N GLN A 743 11.99 42.78 37.07
CA GLN A 743 10.65 42.22 37.27
C GLN A 743 10.56 40.79 36.79
N ALA A 744 9.61 40.01 37.35
CA ALA A 744 9.34 38.62 36.92
C ALA A 744 9.06 38.49 35.41
N GLY A 745 8.47 39.54 34.79
CA GLY A 745 8.22 39.61 33.34
C GLY A 745 9.50 39.68 32.49
N ASP A 746 10.57 40.31 33.02
CA ASP A 746 11.84 40.41 32.27
C ASP A 746 12.55 39.06 32.21
N VAL A 747 12.50 38.29 33.30
CA VAL A 747 13.02 36.92 33.36
C VAL A 747 12.23 35.99 32.42
N LEU A 748 10.89 36.10 32.43
CA LEU A 748 10.01 35.35 31.53
C LEU A 748 10.35 35.65 30.08
N LYS A 749 10.43 36.91 29.69
CA LYS A 749 10.74 37.39 28.34
C LYS A 749 12.11 36.88 27.85
N LEU A 750 13.12 36.84 28.73
CA LEU A 750 14.46 36.35 28.41
C LEU A 750 14.44 34.86 28.05
N VAL A 751 13.78 34.01 28.84
CA VAL A 751 13.72 32.56 28.62
C VAL A 751 12.86 32.26 27.41
N ILE A 752 11.71 32.89 27.25
CA ILE A 752 10.82 32.67 26.08
C ILE A 752 11.51 33.12 24.80
N ARG A 753 12.20 34.29 24.78
CA ARG A 753 12.93 34.76 23.61
C ARG A 753 13.99 33.77 23.16
N GLN A 754 14.71 33.12 24.07
CA GLN A 754 15.72 32.11 23.73
C GLN A 754 15.06 30.85 23.13
N GLY A 755 13.95 30.35 23.71
CA GLY A 755 13.19 29.21 23.16
C GLY A 755 12.69 29.50 21.76
N LEU A 756 12.11 30.69 21.53
CA LEU A 756 11.62 31.12 20.20
C LEU A 756 12.75 31.24 19.16
N MET A 757 13.91 31.77 19.53
CA MET A 757 15.06 31.83 18.59
C MET A 757 15.47 30.45 18.09
N LEU A 758 15.53 29.46 19.00
CA LEU A 758 15.85 28.07 18.62
C LEU A 758 14.76 27.49 17.71
N THR A 759 13.50 27.79 18.02
CA THR A 759 12.35 27.34 17.23
C THR A 759 12.39 27.93 15.82
N PHE A 760 12.60 29.24 15.68
CA PHE A 760 12.70 29.86 14.36
C PHE A 760 13.88 29.34 13.54
N ALA A 761 15.04 29.09 14.17
CA ALA A 761 16.17 28.49 13.48
C ALA A 761 15.85 27.06 13.02
N GLY A 762 15.23 26.22 13.87
CA GLY A 762 14.80 24.88 13.53
C GLY A 762 13.74 24.85 12.44
N VAL A 763 12.72 25.73 12.51
CA VAL A 763 11.69 25.89 11.50
C VAL A 763 12.29 26.32 10.15
N ALA A 764 13.23 27.25 10.10
CA ALA A 764 13.85 27.70 8.86
C ALA A 764 14.64 26.57 8.18
N ILE A 765 15.43 25.80 8.94
CA ILE A 765 16.17 24.63 8.41
C ILE A 765 15.19 23.52 8.01
N GLY A 766 14.19 23.24 8.85
CA GLY A 766 13.18 22.23 8.62
C GLY A 766 12.34 22.52 7.39
N LEU A 767 12.00 23.78 7.14
CA LEU A 767 11.30 24.24 5.93
C LEU A 767 12.10 23.90 4.66
N GLY A 768 13.40 24.25 4.64
CA GLY A 768 14.27 23.91 3.50
C GLY A 768 14.37 22.41 3.27
N ALA A 769 14.55 21.61 4.32
CA ALA A 769 14.61 20.15 4.23
C ALA A 769 13.27 19.54 3.78
N ALA A 770 12.14 20.05 4.31
CA ALA A 770 10.81 19.58 3.95
C ALA A 770 10.49 19.83 2.46
N LEU A 771 10.84 20.99 1.90
CA LEU A 771 10.64 21.30 0.48
C LEU A 771 11.36 20.33 -0.47
N ILE A 772 12.45 19.71 -0.01
CA ILE A 772 13.18 18.69 -0.77
C ILE A 772 12.52 17.31 -0.57
N MET A 773 12.28 16.92 0.68
CA MET A 773 11.80 15.59 1.01
C MET A 773 10.35 15.32 0.61
N THR A 774 9.48 16.34 0.67
CA THR A 774 8.07 16.19 0.26
C THR A 774 7.90 15.94 -1.23
N ARG A 775 8.88 16.27 -2.07
CA ARG A 775 8.86 15.91 -3.50
C ARG A 775 8.89 14.40 -3.72
N VAL A 776 9.57 13.65 -2.85
CA VAL A 776 9.59 12.17 -2.91
C VAL A 776 8.20 11.59 -2.63
N MET A 777 7.39 12.31 -1.86
CA MET A 777 6.03 11.90 -1.51
C MET A 777 4.98 12.29 -2.55
N SER A 778 5.34 13.02 -3.61
CA SER A 778 4.37 13.54 -4.59
C SER A 778 3.48 12.46 -5.21
N SER A 779 4.00 11.24 -5.43
CA SER A 779 3.25 10.09 -5.94
C SER A 779 2.22 9.52 -4.93
N LEU A 780 2.34 9.87 -3.65
CA LEU A 780 1.42 9.44 -2.58
C LEU A 780 0.34 10.49 -2.28
N LEU A 781 0.45 11.69 -2.86
CA LEU A 781 -0.45 12.81 -2.58
C LEU A 781 -1.54 12.91 -3.67
N TYR A 782 -2.76 13.12 -3.24
CA TYR A 782 -3.90 13.37 -4.12
C TYR A 782 -4.42 14.81 -3.94
N GLY A 783 -4.51 15.55 -5.03
CA GLY A 783 -5.10 16.90 -5.03
C GLY A 783 -4.37 17.95 -4.19
N VAL A 784 -3.18 17.62 -3.65
CA VAL A 784 -2.37 18.49 -2.80
C VAL A 784 -0.98 18.63 -3.41
N SER A 785 -0.52 19.87 -3.55
CA SER A 785 0.88 20.11 -3.95
C SER A 785 1.83 19.68 -2.82
N ALA A 786 3.00 19.13 -3.19
CA ALA A 786 4.07 18.84 -2.24
C ALA A 786 4.55 20.10 -1.46
N THR A 787 4.15 21.29 -1.92
CA THR A 787 4.46 22.59 -1.31
C THR A 787 3.20 23.34 -0.87
N ASP A 788 2.17 22.63 -0.40
CA ASP A 788 0.88 23.21 0.00
C ASP A 788 1.04 24.33 1.02
N PRO A 789 0.69 25.59 0.69
CA PRO A 789 0.97 26.75 1.54
C PRO A 789 0.29 26.67 2.92
N MET A 790 -0.91 26.08 2.97
CA MET A 790 -1.68 25.99 4.21
C MET A 790 -0.98 25.05 5.20
N THR A 791 -0.54 23.90 4.75
CA THR A 791 0.23 22.94 5.57
C THR A 791 1.52 23.58 6.08
N PHE A 792 2.27 24.25 5.18
CA PHE A 792 3.54 24.89 5.54
C PHE A 792 3.38 26.14 6.41
N ALA A 793 2.19 26.75 6.52
CA ALA A 793 1.89 27.84 7.44
C ALA A 793 1.46 27.35 8.83
N ILE A 794 0.65 26.27 8.89
CA ILE A 794 0.12 25.74 10.17
C ILE A 794 1.25 25.13 11.02
N ILE A 795 2.20 24.44 10.42
CA ILE A 795 3.24 23.70 11.15
C ILE A 795 4.17 24.63 11.95
N PRO A 796 4.70 25.75 11.41
CA PRO A 796 5.46 26.71 12.20
C PRO A 796 4.67 27.26 13.40
N LEU A 797 3.38 27.52 13.22
CA LEU A 797 2.50 28.01 14.28
C LEU A 797 2.34 26.95 15.39
N LEU A 798 2.13 25.68 15.00
CA LEU A 798 2.02 24.56 15.94
C LEU A 798 3.32 24.38 16.73
N LEU A 799 4.48 24.32 16.05
CA LEU A 799 5.78 24.19 16.71
C LEU A 799 6.10 25.39 17.62
N THR A 800 5.75 26.60 17.19
CA THR A 800 5.91 27.81 18.02
C THR A 800 5.02 27.74 19.27
N GLY A 801 3.78 27.29 19.12
CA GLY A 801 2.87 27.08 20.26
C GLY A 801 3.42 26.06 21.26
N VAL A 802 3.91 24.92 20.76
CA VAL A 802 4.54 23.89 21.61
C VAL A 802 5.80 24.40 22.29
N ALA A 803 6.63 25.16 21.57
CA ALA A 803 7.83 25.75 22.14
C ALA A 803 7.52 26.79 23.26
N LEU A 804 6.48 27.58 23.08
CA LEU A 804 5.99 28.50 24.10
C LEU A 804 5.55 27.76 25.37
N VAL A 805 4.73 26.72 25.22
CA VAL A 805 4.24 25.90 26.34
C VAL A 805 5.41 25.21 27.05
N ALA A 806 6.31 24.57 26.29
CA ALA A 806 7.49 23.87 26.82
C ALA A 806 8.46 24.83 27.56
N SER A 807 8.61 26.07 27.10
CA SER A 807 9.47 27.09 27.73
C SER A 807 8.83 27.78 28.93
N PHE A 808 7.49 27.81 29.03
CA PHE A 808 6.78 28.51 30.09
C PHE A 808 7.00 27.89 31.47
N ILE A 809 7.03 26.56 31.59
CA ILE A 809 7.21 25.87 32.88
C ILE A 809 8.59 26.19 33.50
N PRO A 810 9.73 26.05 32.77
CA PRO A 810 11.03 26.47 33.29
C PRO A 810 11.10 27.97 33.60
N ALA A 811 10.51 28.80 32.76
CA ALA A 811 10.49 30.26 32.98
C ALA A 811 9.70 30.62 34.24
N ARG A 812 8.56 29.95 34.50
CA ARG A 812 7.80 30.15 35.76
C ARG A 812 8.59 29.72 37.00
N ARG A 813 9.40 28.67 36.90
CA ARG A 813 10.30 28.27 37.99
C ARG A 813 11.41 29.29 38.22
N ALA A 814 11.96 29.86 37.16
CA ALA A 814 12.97 30.94 37.25
C ALA A 814 12.47 32.19 37.96
N MET A 815 11.20 32.58 37.75
CA MET A 815 10.57 33.72 38.40
C MET A 815 10.38 33.56 39.94
N ARG A 816 10.40 32.31 40.43
CA ARG A 816 10.19 32.00 41.86
C ARG A 816 11.52 31.77 42.63
N VAL A 817 12.65 32.08 42.02
CA VAL A 817 13.96 31.99 42.67
C VAL A 817 14.08 33.08 43.70
N ASP A 818 14.28 32.69 44.97
CA ASP A 818 14.56 33.62 46.08
C ASP A 818 15.97 34.22 45.94
N PRO A 819 16.11 35.54 45.76
CA PRO A 819 17.39 36.20 45.61
C PRO A 819 18.38 35.91 46.75
N MET A 820 17.89 35.76 48.00
CA MET A 820 18.70 35.48 49.18
C MET A 820 19.29 34.06 49.16
N VAL A 821 18.52 33.09 48.62
CA VAL A 821 18.97 31.72 48.44
C VAL A 821 19.95 31.62 47.28
N ALA A 822 19.71 32.35 46.17
CA ALA A 822 20.58 32.36 44.98
C ALA A 822 21.98 32.96 45.24
N LEU A 823 22.07 33.92 46.18
CA LEU A 823 23.32 34.57 46.61
C LEU A 823 24.07 33.80 47.70
N ARG A 824 23.42 32.88 48.44
CA ARG A 824 24.02 32.05 49.50
C ARG A 824 24.68 30.76 49.03
N TYR A 825 24.46 30.36 47.79
CA TYR A 825 25.14 29.18 47.20
C TYR A 825 26.54 29.58 46.65
N GLU A 826 27.49 29.80 47.55
CA GLU A 826 28.92 29.71 47.30
C GLU A 826 29.42 28.28 47.50
#